data_072416fa0e936c33eee10bb37132443a
#
_entry.id   072416fa0e936c33eee10bb37132443a
#
_cell.length_a   1.000
_cell.length_b   1.000
_cell.length_c   1.000
_cell.angle_alpha   90.00
_cell.angle_beta   90.00
_cell.angle_gamma   90.00
#
_symmetry.space_group_name_H-M   'P 1'
#
loop_
_entity.id
_entity.type
_entity.pdbx_description
1 polymer ?
#
loop_
_entity_poly.entity_id
_entity_poly.type
_entity_poly.pdbx_seq_one_letter_code
_entity_poly.pdbx_strand_id
1 'polypeptide(L)'
;MARRNIIIAAMCLTALATRAQQAAPTTFAPRCEQPLVTNLSAPTTPTQGLAGRHIALWHSHGRYYERTQDRWEWQRARLLQTVEDLYTMSYVLPYLTPMLENAGANVILPRERDWNSNEVVVDNDANTQYSKAIYKEHNGQQTWQQGQGAGFAHRQKVYMAFQNPFGDGTFRSVQSIKKGQESTAEWTPNVPKTGEYAVYVSYKTVPGSTTTAHYTVHHQGGESHFCVNQQMGGGTWIYLGKFVFNEKAGQQHRVTLTNNTGKVGEIVTADGVKFGGGMGNIGRPDVSGYPRFTEAARYWMQWAGVPDSVYSESKGQNDYTDDYKSRGMWVNWLAGGSDSYPSGQGLNVPIDLSFAFHSDAGTTKDNRTIGTLGIYYTQSYDSVFANGASRYLCKDLTESVQNSILNDIRALHEPQWNSRGSRDASYFEARTPRVPAMLLELLSHQNFADMRYGLDPRFRFTVSRAIYKGILRFICAQRGITPVVAPLPVDHFAASLKGRDQVELTWNAVPDTLEPSAMPDRYIVYTRLGNGAFDNGKVVKRNRYVARIPADVVCSFRVEAVNKGGKSFPSETMAVARCSASMDKKALVVNGFDRICAPADFVAPAPADTLYAGFLDNIDHGVPYVQDISYIGSQKEFNRTLPWLDDDSGGFGDSYGNEETKVIAGNTFDYPALHGEAILKAGLSFESCANECLDKATDDYAFIDYILGKQCQTKMGRGDVHPLMFKTFDSKVQNALAQYAQRGVHLFVSGAYVASDLWCNPLTKSLESDQRFATEVLKYKWRNSRAALTGNVRMVRSPLQLGVGEMNYANALNAEQYIVESPDAIEPADSTGFTVMRYPENNLSAAIASQGSYKTFVMGFPFESITQAFSREKLMKTIVDFFMRQPHDEVKISQTQSSNKARHITSFTGEVKK
;
A
#
# COMPACT_ATOMS: atom_id res chain seq x y z
N MET A 1 25.23 12.69 -78.35
CA MET A 1 24.79 11.71 -77.31
C MET A 1 25.11 12.12 -75.88
N ALA A 2 26.20 12.87 -75.62
CA ALA A 2 26.56 13.23 -74.23
C ALA A 2 25.62 14.22 -73.50
N ARG A 3 24.93 15.10 -74.24
CA ARG A 3 24.00 16.08 -73.59
C ARG A 3 22.65 15.51 -73.23
N ARG A 4 22.20 14.38 -73.79
CA ARG A 4 20.92 13.75 -73.46
C ARG A 4 21.00 12.91 -72.19
N ASN A 5 22.15 12.37 -71.86
CA ASN A 5 22.38 11.55 -70.66
C ASN A 5 22.55 12.39 -69.39
N ILE A 6 22.98 13.64 -69.51
CA ILE A 6 23.13 14.58 -68.40
C ILE A 6 21.75 15.09 -67.96
N ILE A 7 20.81 15.30 -68.90
CA ILE A 7 19.42 15.75 -68.55
C ILE A 7 18.62 14.62 -67.90
N ILE A 8 18.80 13.35 -68.28
CA ILE A 8 18.14 12.21 -67.67
C ILE A 8 18.73 11.91 -66.28
N ALA A 9 20.03 12.07 -66.09
CA ALA A 9 20.67 11.97 -64.78
C ALA A 9 20.26 13.11 -63.83
N ALA A 10 20.08 14.31 -64.32
CA ALA A 10 19.61 15.48 -63.54
C ALA A 10 18.10 15.34 -63.17
N MET A 11 17.27 14.79 -64.07
CA MET A 11 15.83 14.52 -63.76
C MET A 11 15.69 13.33 -62.82
N CYS A 12 16.53 12.30 -62.83
CA CYS A 12 16.53 11.22 -61.84
C CYS A 12 17.05 11.71 -60.48
N LEU A 13 18.01 12.61 -60.44
CA LEU A 13 18.49 13.19 -59.17
C LEU A 13 17.48 14.20 -58.57
N THR A 14 16.72 14.94 -59.38
CA THR A 14 15.64 15.81 -58.91
C THR A 14 14.39 15.01 -58.52
N ALA A 15 14.09 13.87 -59.15
CA ALA A 15 12.99 12.96 -58.74
C ALA A 15 13.35 12.17 -57.50
N LEU A 16 14.61 11.98 -57.17
CA LEU A 16 15.09 11.40 -55.88
C LEU A 16 15.17 12.47 -54.76
N ALA A 17 15.35 13.76 -55.12
CA ALA A 17 15.38 14.84 -54.12
C ALA A 17 13.98 15.33 -53.69
N THR A 18 12.89 14.94 -54.37
CA THR A 18 11.51 15.36 -54.02
C THR A 18 10.75 14.30 -53.18
N ARG A 19 11.37 13.20 -52.83
CA ARG A 19 11.00 12.36 -51.69
C ARG A 19 11.99 12.55 -50.55
N ALA A 20 12.19 13.78 -50.13
CA ALA A 20 12.50 14.04 -48.74
C ALA A 20 11.27 13.53 -47.95
N GLN A 21 11.33 12.29 -47.54
CA GLN A 21 10.38 11.75 -46.58
C GLN A 21 10.39 12.75 -45.44
N GLN A 22 9.32 13.53 -45.29
CA GLN A 22 9.15 14.38 -44.13
C GLN A 22 9.35 13.44 -42.95
N ALA A 23 10.46 13.56 -42.22
CA ALA A 23 10.76 12.71 -41.09
C ALA A 23 9.55 12.79 -40.16
N ALA A 24 8.99 11.62 -39.80
CA ALA A 24 7.86 11.58 -38.88
C ALA A 24 8.19 12.37 -37.61
N PRO A 25 7.23 13.14 -37.06
CA PRO A 25 7.48 13.90 -35.84
C PRO A 25 8.03 12.97 -34.76
N THR A 26 9.06 13.43 -34.06
CA THR A 26 9.72 12.66 -32.98
C THR A 26 9.03 12.84 -31.63
N THR A 27 7.92 13.61 -31.59
CA THR A 27 7.21 13.90 -30.34
C THR A 27 5.81 13.28 -30.33
N PHE A 28 5.43 12.76 -29.16
CA PHE A 28 4.09 12.27 -28.85
C PHE A 28 3.57 13.01 -27.62
N ALA A 29 2.90 14.14 -27.84
CA ALA A 29 2.42 15.01 -26.79
C ALA A 29 0.93 15.35 -27.03
N PRO A 30 0.00 14.42 -26.73
CA PRO A 30 -1.42 14.63 -26.95
C PRO A 30 -1.91 15.85 -26.16
N ARG A 31 -2.81 16.59 -26.77
CA ARG A 31 -3.42 17.78 -26.15
C ARG A 31 -4.51 17.35 -25.18
N CYS A 32 -4.50 17.98 -24.01
CA CYS A 32 -5.52 17.78 -23.01
C CYS A 32 -5.67 19.09 -22.23
N GLU A 33 -6.71 19.86 -22.50
CA GLU A 33 -7.01 21.10 -21.78
C GLU A 33 -7.57 20.81 -20.40
N GLN A 34 -8.48 19.83 -20.31
CA GLN A 34 -9.08 19.36 -19.05
C GLN A 34 -8.93 17.84 -18.97
N PRO A 35 -8.14 17.31 -18.01
CA PRO A 35 -7.94 15.86 -17.88
C PRO A 35 -9.23 15.13 -17.49
N LEU A 36 -9.22 13.81 -17.62
CA LEU A 36 -10.36 12.96 -17.30
C LEU A 36 -10.88 13.20 -15.87
N VAL A 37 -9.97 13.22 -14.89
CA VAL A 37 -10.28 13.52 -13.49
C VAL A 37 -9.27 14.51 -12.94
N THR A 38 -9.77 15.52 -12.23
CA THR A 38 -8.98 16.47 -11.42
C THR A 38 -9.48 16.42 -9.98
N ASN A 39 -8.61 16.10 -9.03
CA ASN A 39 -8.93 16.21 -7.60
C ASN A 39 -8.80 17.68 -7.17
N LEU A 40 -9.94 18.35 -6.92
CA LEU A 40 -10.00 19.75 -6.51
C LEU A 40 -9.67 19.94 -5.02
N SER A 41 -9.74 18.88 -4.21
CA SER A 41 -9.35 18.87 -2.80
C SER A 41 -7.86 18.59 -2.60
N ALA A 42 -7.12 18.26 -3.67
CA ALA A 42 -5.66 18.11 -3.58
C ALA A 42 -5.03 19.47 -3.22
N PRO A 43 -4.29 19.57 -2.11
CA PRO A 43 -3.78 20.86 -1.64
C PRO A 43 -2.68 21.44 -2.54
N THR A 44 -2.12 20.64 -3.45
CA THR A 44 -1.06 21.05 -4.39
C THR A 44 -1.24 20.38 -5.75
N THR A 45 -0.81 21.07 -6.82
CA THR A 45 -0.78 20.54 -8.18
C THR A 45 0.67 20.53 -8.69
N PRO A 46 1.20 19.39 -9.14
CA PRO A 46 2.54 19.30 -9.74
C PRO A 46 2.63 20.11 -11.03
N THR A 47 3.64 20.95 -11.17
CA THR A 47 3.86 21.78 -12.38
C THR A 47 4.96 21.27 -13.30
N GLN A 48 5.85 20.42 -12.79
CA GLN A 48 6.95 19.76 -13.48
C GLN A 48 6.93 18.23 -13.25
N GLY A 49 5.74 17.69 -12.94
CA GLY A 49 5.42 16.29 -12.81
C GLY A 49 4.60 15.78 -14.00
N LEU A 50 3.58 14.99 -13.68
CA LEU A 50 2.69 14.31 -14.63
C LEU A 50 1.27 14.88 -14.63
N ALA A 51 1.05 16.11 -14.14
CA ALA A 51 -0.28 16.69 -14.06
C ALA A 51 -1.00 16.65 -15.40
N GLY A 52 -2.23 16.13 -15.40
CA GLY A 52 -3.08 16.01 -16.58
C GLY A 52 -2.62 14.96 -17.60
N ARG A 53 -1.70 14.05 -17.26
CA ARG A 53 -1.29 12.95 -18.13
C ARG A 53 -2.16 11.72 -17.90
N HIS A 54 -2.39 10.93 -18.95
CA HIS A 54 -3.18 9.72 -18.92
C HIS A 54 -2.28 8.53 -19.24
N ILE A 55 -2.12 7.62 -18.30
CA ILE A 55 -1.24 6.46 -18.41
C ILE A 55 -2.08 5.19 -18.30
N ALA A 56 -2.03 4.36 -19.35
CA ALA A 56 -2.59 3.02 -19.32
C ALA A 56 -1.52 2.06 -18.73
N LEU A 57 -1.86 1.40 -17.63
CA LEU A 57 -0.91 0.58 -16.86
C LEU A 57 -1.56 -0.74 -16.46
N TRP A 58 -0.83 -1.83 -16.53
CA TRP A 58 -1.29 -3.12 -15.98
C TRP A 58 -0.16 -3.97 -15.42
N HIS A 59 -0.54 -4.85 -14.52
CA HIS A 59 0.28 -5.86 -13.87
C HIS A 59 -0.06 -7.21 -14.49
N SER A 60 0.88 -7.80 -15.20
CA SER A 60 0.85 -9.07 -15.90
C SER A 60 -0.54 -9.68 -16.19
N HIS A 61 -0.81 -10.82 -15.61
CA HIS A 61 -1.96 -11.70 -15.86
C HIS A 61 -2.94 -11.65 -14.68
N GLY A 62 -3.89 -12.61 -14.65
CA GLY A 62 -4.83 -12.85 -13.57
C GLY A 62 -5.50 -14.19 -13.74
N ARG A 63 -6.34 -14.60 -12.78
CA ARG A 63 -7.10 -15.84 -12.90
C ARG A 63 -7.96 -15.83 -14.15
N TYR A 64 -7.96 -16.93 -14.89
CA TYR A 64 -8.78 -17.14 -16.06
C TYR A 64 -9.51 -18.49 -15.99
N TYR A 65 -10.55 -18.65 -16.80
CA TYR A 65 -11.26 -19.91 -16.95
C TYR A 65 -10.62 -20.75 -18.05
N GLU A 66 -10.03 -21.91 -17.64
CA GLU A 66 -9.48 -22.88 -18.57
C GLU A 66 -10.58 -23.85 -19.02
N ARG A 67 -11.04 -23.69 -20.26
CA ARG A 67 -12.19 -24.42 -20.80
C ARG A 67 -11.95 -25.92 -20.96
N THR A 68 -10.73 -26.33 -21.26
CA THR A 68 -10.39 -27.75 -21.47
C THR A 68 -10.37 -28.53 -20.18
N GLN A 69 -10.15 -27.84 -19.05
CA GLN A 69 -10.12 -28.41 -17.70
C GLN A 69 -11.35 -28.08 -16.88
N ASP A 70 -12.24 -27.23 -17.42
CA ASP A 70 -13.46 -26.75 -16.74
C ASP A 70 -13.19 -26.17 -15.34
N ARG A 71 -12.17 -25.29 -15.24
CA ARG A 71 -11.78 -24.69 -13.95
C ARG A 71 -11.22 -23.28 -14.10
N TRP A 72 -11.30 -22.53 -13.02
CA TRP A 72 -10.59 -21.28 -12.86
C TRP A 72 -9.18 -21.53 -12.30
N GLU A 73 -8.18 -20.95 -12.96
CA GLU A 73 -6.79 -21.15 -12.58
C GLU A 73 -5.94 -19.90 -12.81
N TRP A 74 -4.73 -19.89 -12.23
CA TRP A 74 -3.72 -18.89 -12.55
C TRP A 74 -3.11 -19.15 -13.92
N GLN A 75 -2.57 -18.11 -14.53
CA GLN A 75 -1.83 -18.26 -15.79
C GLN A 75 -0.40 -18.77 -15.57
N ARG A 76 0.07 -18.81 -14.33
CA ARG A 76 1.43 -19.21 -13.97
C ARG A 76 1.45 -20.09 -12.73
N ALA A 77 2.56 -20.85 -12.60
CA ALA A 77 2.78 -21.76 -11.46
C ALA A 77 2.95 -21.00 -10.14
N ARG A 78 2.55 -21.66 -9.04
CA ARG A 78 2.74 -21.21 -7.66
C ARG A 78 4.14 -21.51 -7.19
N LEU A 79 5.04 -20.53 -7.26
CA LEU A 79 6.46 -20.70 -6.94
C LEU A 79 6.93 -19.65 -5.93
N LEU A 80 7.82 -20.08 -5.02
CA LEU A 80 8.52 -19.17 -4.10
C LEU A 80 7.56 -18.25 -3.35
N GLN A 81 6.47 -18.84 -2.81
CA GLN A 81 5.42 -18.22 -1.98
C GLN A 81 4.47 -17.25 -2.71
N THR A 82 4.54 -17.16 -4.03
CA THR A 82 3.70 -16.27 -4.83
C THR A 82 3.32 -16.91 -6.18
N VAL A 83 2.64 -16.14 -7.01
CA VAL A 83 2.40 -16.40 -8.43
C VAL A 83 2.62 -15.11 -9.20
N GLU A 84 3.11 -15.16 -10.45
CA GLU A 84 3.41 -13.95 -11.24
C GLU A 84 2.25 -12.95 -11.23
N ASP A 85 1.03 -13.46 -11.37
CA ASP A 85 -0.23 -12.70 -11.43
C ASP A 85 -0.46 -11.79 -10.22
N LEU A 86 -0.07 -12.22 -9.01
CA LEU A 86 -0.16 -11.44 -7.77
C LEU A 86 1.17 -10.72 -7.46
N TYR A 87 2.29 -11.33 -7.83
CA TYR A 87 3.61 -10.77 -7.62
C TYR A 87 3.78 -9.40 -8.30
N THR A 88 3.48 -9.31 -9.61
CA THR A 88 3.56 -8.04 -10.35
C THR A 88 2.57 -7.00 -9.83
N MET A 89 1.39 -7.44 -9.38
CA MET A 89 0.38 -6.59 -8.72
C MET A 89 0.94 -5.92 -7.48
N SER A 90 1.77 -6.60 -6.70
CA SER A 90 2.38 -6.08 -5.47
C SER A 90 3.42 -4.96 -5.69
N TYR A 91 3.83 -4.71 -6.92
CA TYR A 91 4.59 -3.52 -7.32
C TYR A 91 3.66 -2.41 -7.83
N VAL A 92 2.70 -2.78 -8.67
CA VAL A 92 1.87 -1.82 -9.40
C VAL A 92 0.88 -1.12 -8.49
N LEU A 93 0.08 -1.86 -7.71
CA LEU A 93 -1.01 -1.26 -6.93
C LEU A 93 -0.53 -0.49 -5.70
N PRO A 94 0.38 -1.02 -4.83
CA PRO A 94 0.79 -0.29 -3.62
C PRO A 94 1.91 0.73 -3.85
N TYR A 95 2.64 0.67 -4.96
CA TYR A 95 3.79 1.55 -5.18
C TYR A 95 3.71 2.37 -6.47
N LEU A 96 3.75 1.73 -7.66
CA LEU A 96 3.90 2.45 -8.93
C LEU A 96 2.71 3.35 -9.23
N THR A 97 1.50 2.85 -9.08
CA THR A 97 0.26 3.62 -9.32
C THR A 97 0.19 4.85 -8.41
N PRO A 98 0.36 4.74 -7.07
CA PRO A 98 0.41 5.91 -6.20
C PRO A 98 1.54 6.89 -6.53
N MET A 99 2.73 6.43 -6.96
CA MET A 99 3.83 7.32 -7.35
C MET A 99 3.48 8.16 -8.58
N LEU A 100 2.87 7.55 -9.59
CA LEU A 100 2.41 8.25 -10.79
C LEU A 100 1.28 9.22 -10.48
N GLU A 101 0.31 8.84 -9.64
CA GLU A 101 -0.81 9.68 -9.22
C GLU A 101 -0.34 10.83 -8.31
N ASN A 102 0.61 10.60 -7.41
CA ASN A 102 1.24 11.64 -6.60
C ASN A 102 2.01 12.67 -7.44
N ALA A 103 2.48 12.26 -8.61
CA ALA A 103 3.07 13.17 -9.61
C ALA A 103 2.00 13.84 -10.51
N GLY A 104 0.71 13.53 -10.33
CA GLY A 104 -0.43 14.18 -10.99
C GLY A 104 -1.02 13.44 -12.19
N ALA A 105 -0.58 12.21 -12.48
CA ALA A 105 -1.14 11.43 -13.59
C ALA A 105 -2.55 10.88 -13.28
N ASN A 106 -3.36 10.73 -14.31
CA ASN A 106 -4.54 9.86 -14.32
C ASN A 106 -4.09 8.46 -14.74
N VAL A 107 -4.00 7.52 -13.80
CA VAL A 107 -3.60 6.14 -14.07
C VAL A 107 -4.85 5.28 -14.26
N ILE A 108 -4.94 4.62 -15.42
CA ILE A 108 -6.10 3.80 -15.82
C ILE A 108 -5.62 2.36 -15.94
N LEU A 109 -6.35 1.44 -15.28
CA LEU A 109 -6.01 0.02 -15.25
C LEU A 109 -7.12 -0.82 -15.88
N PRO A 110 -6.80 -1.87 -16.64
CA PRO A 110 -7.76 -2.81 -17.21
C PRO A 110 -8.19 -3.92 -16.24
N ARG A 111 -7.86 -3.78 -14.98
CA ARG A 111 -8.21 -4.70 -13.88
C ARG A 111 -8.67 -3.92 -12.66
N GLU A 112 -9.45 -4.59 -11.77
CA GLU A 112 -9.85 -3.99 -10.50
C GLU A 112 -8.61 -3.64 -9.67
N ARG A 113 -8.54 -2.41 -9.17
CA ARG A 113 -7.44 -1.92 -8.36
C ARG A 113 -7.71 -1.95 -6.86
N ASP A 114 -8.96 -2.17 -6.44
CA ASP A 114 -9.32 -2.30 -5.04
C ASP A 114 -9.37 -3.77 -4.62
N TRP A 115 -8.53 -4.15 -3.66
CA TRP A 115 -8.52 -5.50 -3.10
C TRP A 115 -9.56 -5.73 -2.00
N ASN A 116 -10.43 -4.74 -1.70
CA ASN A 116 -11.58 -4.95 -0.83
C ASN A 116 -12.61 -5.84 -1.54
N SER A 117 -12.89 -7.02 -0.96
CA SER A 117 -13.87 -7.96 -1.51
C SER A 117 -15.32 -7.51 -1.36
N ASN A 118 -15.58 -6.47 -0.57
CA ASN A 118 -16.90 -5.86 -0.50
C ASN A 118 -17.11 -4.89 -1.67
N GLU A 119 -18.33 -4.86 -2.18
CA GLU A 119 -18.76 -3.93 -3.21
C GLU A 119 -20.18 -3.46 -2.92
N VAL A 120 -20.43 -2.18 -3.15
CA VAL A 120 -21.78 -1.61 -3.23
C VAL A 120 -21.89 -0.79 -4.48
N VAL A 121 -22.86 -1.10 -5.34
CA VAL A 121 -23.19 -0.32 -6.53
C VAL A 121 -24.52 0.38 -6.29
N VAL A 122 -24.54 1.68 -6.54
CA VAL A 122 -25.72 2.55 -6.45
C VAL A 122 -26.00 3.09 -7.83
N ASP A 123 -27.25 2.96 -8.30
CA ASP A 123 -27.63 3.21 -9.67
C ASP A 123 -29.00 3.91 -9.75
N ASN A 124 -29.22 4.69 -10.81
CA ASN A 124 -30.49 5.38 -11.05
C ASN A 124 -31.65 4.43 -11.44
N ASP A 125 -31.34 3.24 -11.94
CA ASP A 125 -32.35 2.23 -12.32
C ASP A 125 -32.80 1.35 -11.13
N ALA A 126 -32.73 1.87 -9.94
CA ALA A 126 -33.22 1.34 -8.65
C ALA A 126 -33.22 -0.19 -8.56
N ASN A 127 -32.11 -0.79 -8.21
CA ASN A 127 -32.04 -2.22 -7.94
C ASN A 127 -32.01 -2.54 -6.46
N THR A 128 -33.16 -2.47 -5.81
CA THR A 128 -33.35 -2.81 -4.39
C THR A 128 -33.13 -4.30 -4.09
N GLN A 129 -33.02 -5.14 -5.11
CA GLN A 129 -32.85 -6.59 -4.95
C GLN A 129 -31.48 -6.99 -4.39
N TYR A 130 -30.42 -6.23 -4.72
CA TYR A 130 -29.04 -6.57 -4.36
C TYR A 130 -28.40 -5.60 -3.36
N SER A 131 -29.01 -4.44 -3.12
CA SER A 131 -28.46 -3.40 -2.25
C SER A 131 -29.56 -2.60 -1.56
N LYS A 132 -29.32 -2.20 -0.29
CA LYS A 132 -30.12 -1.17 0.41
C LYS A 132 -29.59 0.25 0.13
N ALA A 133 -28.75 0.41 -0.86
CA ALA A 133 -28.22 1.69 -1.28
C ALA A 133 -29.32 2.57 -1.91
N ILE A 134 -29.15 3.87 -1.86
CA ILE A 134 -30.18 4.83 -2.23
C ILE A 134 -29.63 5.80 -3.28
N TYR A 135 -30.30 5.90 -4.42
CA TYR A 135 -30.16 6.98 -5.38
C TYR A 135 -31.24 8.02 -5.18
N LYS A 136 -30.90 9.31 -5.25
CA LYS A 136 -31.85 10.44 -5.15
C LYS A 136 -31.48 11.57 -6.09
N GLU A 137 -32.50 12.26 -6.61
CA GLU A 137 -32.36 13.50 -7.36
C GLU A 137 -33.08 14.65 -6.66
N HIS A 138 -32.44 15.83 -6.70
CA HIS A 138 -33.04 17.09 -6.29
C HIS A 138 -33.02 18.04 -7.49
N ASN A 139 -34.18 18.60 -7.84
CA ASN A 139 -34.29 19.54 -8.92
C ASN A 139 -34.21 20.98 -8.43
N GLY A 140 -33.31 21.74 -9.04
CA GLY A 140 -33.19 23.16 -8.85
C GLY A 140 -33.84 23.98 -9.98
N GLN A 141 -33.06 24.86 -10.63
CA GLN A 141 -33.53 25.60 -11.82
C GLN A 141 -33.72 24.73 -13.04
N GLN A 142 -32.99 23.66 -13.16
CA GLN A 142 -33.06 22.65 -14.20
C GLN A 142 -33.60 21.35 -13.62
N THR A 143 -34.22 20.52 -14.43
CA THR A 143 -34.79 19.25 -13.98
C THR A 143 -34.04 18.09 -14.58
N TRP A 144 -33.69 17.11 -13.77
CA TRP A 144 -33.15 15.84 -14.23
C TRP A 144 -34.12 15.12 -15.14
N GLN A 145 -33.64 14.63 -16.25
CA GLN A 145 -34.40 13.89 -17.25
C GLN A 145 -33.72 12.58 -17.58
N GLN A 146 -34.49 11.60 -18.06
CA GLN A 146 -33.88 10.40 -18.61
C GLN A 146 -33.14 10.74 -19.89
N GLY A 147 -31.88 10.29 -20.00
CA GLY A 147 -31.06 10.44 -21.19
C GLY A 147 -31.51 9.51 -22.31
N GLN A 148 -31.11 9.84 -23.53
CA GLN A 148 -31.42 9.01 -24.71
C GLN A 148 -30.29 7.96 -24.90
N GLY A 149 -30.63 6.68 -24.91
CA GLY A 149 -29.75 5.54 -25.09
C GLY A 149 -29.54 4.74 -23.81
N ALA A 150 -28.69 3.71 -23.89
CA ALA A 150 -28.42 2.82 -22.77
C ALA A 150 -27.43 3.41 -21.78
N GLY A 151 -27.60 3.07 -20.51
CA GLY A 151 -26.72 3.33 -19.39
C GLY A 151 -26.42 2.04 -18.64
N PHE A 152 -25.86 2.19 -17.45
CA PHE A 152 -25.54 1.09 -16.55
C PHE A 152 -26.78 0.63 -15.78
N ALA A 153 -26.91 -0.67 -15.52
CA ALA A 153 -27.78 -1.21 -14.47
C ALA A 153 -27.22 -2.52 -13.93
N HIS A 154 -27.20 -2.65 -12.62
CA HIS A 154 -26.80 -3.89 -11.94
C HIS A 154 -28.01 -4.83 -11.81
N ARG A 155 -28.45 -5.43 -12.92
CA ARG A 155 -29.65 -6.27 -12.95
C ARG A 155 -29.43 -7.72 -12.57
N GLN A 156 -28.19 -8.20 -12.62
CA GLN A 156 -27.84 -9.60 -12.43
C GLN A 156 -26.69 -9.73 -11.42
N LYS A 157 -26.72 -10.80 -10.61
CA LYS A 157 -25.59 -11.14 -9.74
C LYS A 157 -24.39 -11.69 -10.52
N VAL A 158 -24.69 -12.42 -11.61
CA VAL A 158 -23.70 -13.04 -12.50
C VAL A 158 -24.01 -12.64 -13.93
N TYR A 159 -23.04 -12.11 -14.61
CA TYR A 159 -23.11 -11.78 -16.02
C TYR A 159 -22.45 -12.89 -16.85
N MET A 160 -23.21 -13.45 -17.78
CA MET A 160 -22.69 -14.48 -18.71
C MET A 160 -21.92 -13.82 -19.86
N ALA A 161 -21.26 -14.65 -20.66
CA ALA A 161 -20.50 -14.16 -21.82
C ALA A 161 -21.28 -13.16 -22.66
N PHE A 162 -20.65 -12.04 -23.01
CA PHE A 162 -21.18 -10.95 -23.84
C PHE A 162 -22.30 -10.13 -23.24
N GLN A 163 -22.76 -10.42 -22.02
CA GLN A 163 -23.66 -9.52 -21.31
C GLN A 163 -22.88 -8.29 -20.82
N ASN A 164 -23.44 -7.12 -21.07
CA ASN A 164 -22.81 -5.84 -20.73
C ASN A 164 -23.74 -5.02 -19.84
N PRO A 165 -23.38 -4.80 -18.55
CA PRO A 165 -24.24 -4.05 -17.64
C PRO A 165 -24.45 -2.59 -18.05
N PHE A 166 -23.59 -2.01 -18.88
CA PHE A 166 -23.73 -0.65 -19.43
C PHE A 166 -24.69 -0.58 -20.64
N GLY A 167 -25.24 -1.71 -21.02
CA GLY A 167 -26.34 -1.79 -22.03
C GLY A 167 -27.69 -2.10 -21.42
N ASP A 168 -27.78 -2.39 -20.12
CA ASP A 168 -28.98 -2.93 -19.47
C ASP A 168 -29.85 -1.85 -18.79
N GLY A 169 -29.29 -0.65 -18.59
CA GLY A 169 -29.92 0.44 -17.85
C GLY A 169 -30.17 1.71 -18.65
N THR A 170 -30.46 2.77 -17.91
CA THR A 170 -30.61 4.15 -18.38
C THR A 170 -29.63 5.05 -17.70
N PHE A 171 -29.48 6.28 -18.20
CA PHE A 171 -28.73 7.32 -17.51
C PHE A 171 -29.58 8.58 -17.36
N ARG A 172 -29.18 9.45 -16.44
CA ARG A 172 -29.87 10.73 -16.21
C ARG A 172 -29.07 11.88 -16.81
N SER A 173 -29.77 12.94 -17.24
CA SER A 173 -29.13 14.13 -17.80
C SER A 173 -29.80 15.40 -17.29
N VAL A 174 -29.04 16.49 -17.18
CA VAL A 174 -29.52 17.80 -16.79
C VAL A 174 -28.70 18.88 -17.46
N GLN A 175 -29.30 20.04 -17.78
CA GLN A 175 -28.55 21.17 -18.28
C GLN A 175 -27.74 21.85 -17.17
N SER A 176 -26.55 22.26 -17.49
CA SER A 176 -25.67 22.96 -16.58
C SER A 176 -26.11 24.40 -16.30
N ILE A 177 -25.76 24.88 -15.11
CA ILE A 177 -25.97 26.27 -14.69
C ILE A 177 -24.63 26.88 -14.23
N LYS A 178 -24.57 28.21 -14.21
CA LYS A 178 -23.46 28.98 -13.67
C LYS A 178 -23.73 29.52 -12.28
N LYS A 179 -24.99 29.85 -11.99
CA LYS A 179 -25.47 30.43 -10.72
C LYS A 179 -26.93 30.08 -10.51
N GLY A 180 -27.37 30.00 -9.26
CA GLY A 180 -28.75 29.77 -8.87
C GLY A 180 -28.95 28.49 -8.10
N GLN A 181 -30.17 28.00 -8.04
CA GLN A 181 -30.47 26.76 -7.33
C GLN A 181 -30.01 25.55 -8.15
N GLU A 182 -29.10 24.80 -7.59
CA GLU A 182 -28.48 23.63 -8.23
C GLU A 182 -29.40 22.42 -8.25
N SER A 183 -29.30 21.63 -9.30
CA SER A 183 -29.88 20.28 -9.36
C SER A 183 -28.77 19.28 -9.01
N THR A 184 -29.07 18.35 -8.10
CA THR A 184 -28.07 17.36 -7.63
C THR A 184 -28.58 15.93 -7.82
N ALA A 185 -27.65 15.01 -8.06
CA ALA A 185 -27.84 13.58 -7.95
C ALA A 185 -26.99 13.05 -6.80
N GLU A 186 -27.53 12.13 -6.01
CA GLU A 186 -26.89 11.59 -4.81
C GLU A 186 -26.91 10.07 -4.80
N TRP A 187 -25.77 9.45 -4.48
CA TRP A 187 -25.57 8.00 -4.33
C TRP A 187 -25.11 7.68 -2.91
N THR A 188 -25.99 7.08 -2.11
CA THR A 188 -25.71 6.70 -0.72
C THR A 188 -25.46 5.20 -0.65
N PRO A 189 -24.22 4.74 -0.38
CA PRO A 189 -23.92 3.31 -0.22
C PRO A 189 -24.44 2.79 1.14
N ASN A 190 -24.71 1.49 1.21
CA ASN A 190 -24.90 0.76 2.46
C ASN A 190 -23.75 -0.24 2.61
N VAL A 191 -22.57 0.27 3.01
CA VAL A 191 -21.37 -0.57 3.12
C VAL A 191 -21.52 -1.61 4.23
N PRO A 192 -21.14 -2.88 3.99
CA PRO A 192 -21.35 -3.97 4.94
C PRO A 192 -20.37 -3.94 6.14
N LYS A 193 -19.21 -3.29 5.98
CA LYS A 193 -18.15 -3.18 7.01
C LYS A 193 -17.50 -1.80 6.87
N THR A 194 -17.18 -1.19 8.00
CA THR A 194 -16.34 0.01 8.04
C THR A 194 -14.95 -0.30 7.47
N GLY A 195 -14.45 0.52 6.53
CA GLY A 195 -13.16 0.33 5.89
C GLY A 195 -12.93 1.25 4.71
N GLU A 196 -11.81 1.06 4.03
CA GLU A 196 -11.49 1.76 2.79
C GLU A 196 -12.17 1.11 1.59
N TYR A 197 -12.75 1.95 0.73
CA TYR A 197 -13.42 1.59 -0.51
C TYR A 197 -12.96 2.51 -1.64
N ALA A 198 -12.56 1.94 -2.76
CA ALA A 198 -12.37 2.69 -3.99
C ALA A 198 -13.73 3.20 -4.49
N VAL A 199 -13.77 4.45 -4.92
CA VAL A 199 -14.98 5.07 -5.49
C VAL A 199 -14.79 5.26 -6.98
N TYR A 200 -15.75 4.71 -7.75
CA TYR A 200 -15.83 4.87 -9.20
C TYR A 200 -17.18 5.50 -9.56
N VAL A 201 -17.17 6.40 -10.53
CA VAL A 201 -18.38 6.98 -11.10
C VAL A 201 -18.54 6.54 -12.55
N SER A 202 -19.77 6.47 -13.02
CA SER A 202 -20.08 6.31 -14.43
C SER A 202 -21.02 7.41 -14.91
N TYR A 203 -20.97 7.67 -16.21
CA TYR A 203 -21.77 8.66 -16.92
C TYR A 203 -21.82 8.33 -18.41
N LYS A 204 -22.65 9.01 -19.16
CA LYS A 204 -22.69 8.90 -20.63
C LYS A 204 -22.09 10.14 -21.28
N THR A 205 -21.11 9.95 -22.17
CA THR A 205 -20.68 11.04 -23.06
C THR A 205 -21.73 11.26 -24.15
N VAL A 206 -22.24 12.48 -24.24
CA VAL A 206 -23.22 12.90 -25.26
C VAL A 206 -22.76 14.19 -25.91
N PRO A 207 -23.27 14.55 -27.12
CA PRO A 207 -22.99 15.85 -27.70
C PRO A 207 -23.36 16.98 -26.72
N GLY A 208 -22.42 17.90 -26.47
CA GLY A 208 -22.60 19.00 -25.52
C GLY A 208 -22.29 18.62 -24.05
N SER A 209 -21.75 17.43 -23.75
CA SER A 209 -21.30 17.06 -22.41
C SER A 209 -20.32 18.08 -21.85
N THR A 210 -20.44 18.37 -20.55
CA THR A 210 -19.54 19.29 -19.84
C THR A 210 -18.12 18.73 -19.72
N THR A 211 -17.12 19.63 -19.69
CA THR A 211 -15.76 19.28 -19.30
C THR A 211 -15.52 19.39 -17.79
N THR A 212 -16.50 19.85 -17.02
CA THR A 212 -16.34 20.23 -15.61
C THR A 212 -17.51 19.75 -14.75
N ALA A 213 -17.84 18.46 -14.80
CA ALA A 213 -18.82 17.85 -13.88
C ALA A 213 -18.24 17.77 -12.46
N HIS A 214 -18.92 18.37 -11.49
CA HIS A 214 -18.45 18.46 -10.10
C HIS A 214 -19.04 17.35 -9.24
N TYR A 215 -18.18 16.38 -8.85
CA TYR A 215 -18.51 15.34 -7.88
C TYR A 215 -17.93 15.66 -6.51
N THR A 216 -18.66 15.34 -5.45
CA THR A 216 -18.18 15.39 -4.06
C THR A 216 -18.37 14.02 -3.42
N VAL A 217 -17.30 13.47 -2.87
CA VAL A 217 -17.31 12.26 -2.05
C VAL A 217 -17.35 12.66 -0.58
N HIS A 218 -18.45 12.36 0.12
CA HIS A 218 -18.61 12.55 1.56
C HIS A 218 -18.19 11.26 2.27
N HIS A 219 -17.11 11.32 3.06
CA HIS A 219 -16.48 10.15 3.68
C HIS A 219 -16.05 10.46 5.12
N GLN A 220 -15.49 9.50 5.84
CA GLN A 220 -15.17 9.65 7.26
C GLN A 220 -14.08 10.71 7.55
N GLY A 221 -13.25 11.07 6.56
CA GLY A 221 -12.25 12.14 6.64
C GLY A 221 -12.76 13.52 6.25
N GLY A 222 -14.05 13.65 5.84
CA GLY A 222 -14.66 14.90 5.39
C GLY A 222 -15.22 14.81 3.97
N GLU A 223 -14.99 15.84 3.16
CA GLU A 223 -15.47 15.95 1.79
C GLU A 223 -14.30 16.09 0.82
N SER A 224 -14.30 15.30 -0.25
CA SER A 224 -13.34 15.40 -1.34
C SER A 224 -14.03 15.75 -2.63
N HIS A 225 -13.59 16.82 -3.30
CA HIS A 225 -14.19 17.39 -4.48
C HIS A 225 -13.40 17.02 -5.74
N PHE A 226 -14.12 16.66 -6.81
CA PHE A 226 -13.55 16.25 -8.08
C PHE A 226 -14.21 16.99 -9.24
N CYS A 227 -13.41 17.29 -10.25
CA CYS A 227 -13.89 17.71 -11.55
C CYS A 227 -13.67 16.57 -12.56
N VAL A 228 -14.71 16.12 -13.23
CA VAL A 228 -14.68 15.04 -14.23
C VAL A 228 -15.05 15.60 -15.59
N ASN A 229 -14.21 15.32 -16.59
CA ASN A 229 -14.46 15.69 -17.97
C ASN A 229 -15.35 14.65 -18.65
N GLN A 230 -16.65 14.94 -18.78
CA GLN A 230 -17.63 14.02 -19.35
C GLN A 230 -17.63 13.99 -20.92
N GLN A 231 -16.73 14.71 -21.57
CA GLN A 231 -16.50 14.60 -23.03
C GLN A 231 -15.64 13.39 -23.41
N MET A 232 -15.08 12.68 -22.40
CA MET A 232 -14.29 11.46 -22.56
C MET A 232 -14.66 10.45 -21.47
N GLY A 233 -14.36 9.17 -21.64
CA GLY A 233 -14.51 8.13 -20.61
C GLY A 233 -15.95 7.71 -20.32
N GLY A 234 -16.96 8.16 -21.06
CA GLY A 234 -18.36 7.79 -20.80
C GLY A 234 -18.66 6.32 -21.12
N GLY A 235 -19.49 5.67 -20.28
CA GLY A 235 -19.91 4.27 -20.44
C GLY A 235 -18.92 3.26 -19.87
N THR A 236 -18.13 3.66 -18.88
CA THR A 236 -17.25 2.79 -18.11
C THR A 236 -17.05 3.32 -16.68
N TRP A 237 -16.35 2.56 -15.82
CA TRP A 237 -16.01 2.99 -14.46
C TRP A 237 -14.81 3.94 -14.45
N ILE A 238 -15.00 5.14 -13.92
CA ILE A 238 -13.97 6.18 -13.75
C ILE A 238 -13.62 6.31 -12.28
N TYR A 239 -12.37 6.00 -11.93
CA TYR A 239 -11.87 6.04 -10.56
C TYR A 239 -11.67 7.47 -10.05
N LEU A 240 -12.17 7.77 -8.85
CA LEU A 240 -11.98 9.05 -8.17
C LEU A 240 -10.93 8.99 -7.06
N GLY A 241 -10.92 7.93 -6.26
CA GLY A 241 -10.05 7.80 -5.11
C GLY A 241 -10.45 6.64 -4.20
N LYS A 242 -9.71 6.45 -3.11
CA LYS A 242 -10.00 5.46 -2.06
C LYS A 242 -10.29 6.19 -0.75
N PHE A 243 -11.41 5.88 -0.11
CA PHE A 243 -11.94 6.62 1.05
C PHE A 243 -12.47 5.68 2.11
N VAL A 244 -12.41 6.10 3.37
CA VAL A 244 -13.00 5.35 4.48
C VAL A 244 -14.51 5.64 4.59
N PHE A 245 -15.30 4.57 4.52
CA PHE A 245 -16.74 4.61 4.76
C PHE A 245 -17.09 3.84 6.03
N ASN A 246 -18.03 4.36 6.81
CA ASN A 246 -18.48 3.77 8.05
C ASN A 246 -19.88 3.13 7.83
N GLU A 247 -20.03 1.86 8.22
CA GLU A 247 -21.28 1.10 8.08
C GLU A 247 -22.49 1.72 8.79
N LYS A 248 -22.24 2.59 9.78
CA LYS A 248 -23.27 3.26 10.58
C LYS A 248 -23.54 4.70 10.15
N ALA A 249 -22.82 5.21 9.15
CA ALA A 249 -22.91 6.63 8.76
C ALA A 249 -24.23 6.99 8.04
N GLY A 250 -24.93 6.02 7.44
CA GLY A 250 -26.15 6.26 6.68
C GLY A 250 -25.94 7.31 5.59
N GLN A 251 -26.82 8.30 5.50
CA GLN A 251 -26.79 9.34 4.45
C GLN A 251 -25.63 10.38 4.64
N GLN A 252 -24.89 10.33 5.72
CA GLN A 252 -23.72 11.20 5.89
C GLN A 252 -22.60 10.84 4.90
N HIS A 253 -22.49 9.54 4.55
CA HIS A 253 -21.54 9.06 3.57
C HIS A 253 -22.27 8.83 2.23
N ARG A 254 -21.86 9.55 1.21
CA ARG A 254 -22.46 9.49 -0.14
C ARG A 254 -21.54 10.11 -1.19
N VAL A 255 -21.88 9.95 -2.44
CA VAL A 255 -21.35 10.76 -3.55
C VAL A 255 -22.45 11.69 -4.03
N THR A 256 -22.11 12.94 -4.34
CA THR A 256 -23.03 13.91 -4.94
C THR A 256 -22.46 14.45 -6.26
N LEU A 257 -23.32 14.70 -7.23
CA LEU A 257 -23.01 15.40 -8.48
C LEU A 257 -23.92 16.60 -8.61
N THR A 258 -23.36 17.78 -8.91
CA THR A 258 -24.13 18.99 -9.16
C THR A 258 -24.10 19.39 -10.64
N ASN A 259 -25.16 20.04 -11.11
CA ASN A 259 -25.20 20.64 -12.43
C ASN A 259 -24.57 22.06 -12.52
N ASN A 260 -24.01 22.56 -11.43
CA ASN A 260 -23.22 23.81 -11.44
C ASN A 260 -21.81 23.54 -11.96
N THR A 261 -21.60 23.76 -13.24
CA THR A 261 -20.32 23.59 -13.94
C THR A 261 -19.56 24.91 -14.14
N GLY A 262 -20.13 26.03 -13.67
CA GLY A 262 -19.63 27.37 -13.96
C GLY A 262 -19.97 27.87 -15.37
N LYS A 263 -20.66 27.04 -16.19
CA LYS A 263 -21.11 27.34 -17.55
C LYS A 263 -22.58 27.05 -17.69
N VAL A 264 -23.24 27.60 -18.71
CA VAL A 264 -24.68 27.44 -18.97
C VAL A 264 -24.88 26.67 -20.27
N GLY A 265 -25.84 25.73 -20.28
CA GLY A 265 -26.28 25.03 -21.48
C GLY A 265 -25.43 23.82 -21.89
N GLU A 266 -24.38 23.47 -21.13
CA GLU A 266 -23.71 22.17 -21.27
C GLU A 266 -24.59 21.05 -20.65
N ILE A 267 -24.31 19.81 -20.99
CA ILE A 267 -25.03 18.66 -20.46
C ILE A 267 -24.19 17.96 -19.39
N VAL A 268 -24.76 17.80 -18.20
CA VAL A 268 -24.24 16.94 -17.13
C VAL A 268 -25.03 15.64 -17.16
N THR A 269 -24.33 14.50 -17.18
CA THR A 269 -24.94 13.17 -17.14
C THR A 269 -24.55 12.43 -15.85
N ALA A 270 -25.47 11.62 -15.35
CA ALA A 270 -25.33 10.81 -14.13
C ALA A 270 -25.78 9.38 -14.41
N ASP A 271 -25.09 8.40 -13.86
CA ASP A 271 -25.36 6.97 -14.00
C ASP A 271 -25.02 6.27 -12.69
N GLY A 272 -24.33 5.12 -12.68
CA GLY A 272 -23.99 4.40 -11.47
C GLY A 272 -22.76 4.94 -10.73
N VAL A 273 -22.69 4.65 -9.43
CA VAL A 273 -21.50 4.83 -8.58
C VAL A 273 -21.19 3.52 -7.89
N LYS A 274 -19.92 3.07 -7.98
CA LYS A 274 -19.41 1.85 -7.40
C LYS A 274 -18.46 2.16 -6.23
N PHE A 275 -18.66 1.48 -5.11
CA PHE A 275 -17.84 1.54 -3.90
C PHE A 275 -17.22 0.17 -3.63
N GLY A 276 -15.89 0.07 -3.63
CA GLY A 276 -15.14 -1.15 -3.36
C GLY A 276 -14.85 -2.01 -4.60
N GLY A 277 -14.02 -3.04 -4.42
CA GLY A 277 -13.55 -3.94 -5.47
C GLY A 277 -14.55 -5.04 -5.83
N GLY A 278 -15.03 -5.73 -4.81
CA GLY A 278 -16.03 -6.81 -4.95
C GLY A 278 -15.44 -8.16 -5.32
N MET A 279 -16.35 -9.12 -5.44
CA MET A 279 -16.06 -10.47 -5.94
C MET A 279 -16.24 -10.52 -7.46
N GLY A 280 -15.59 -11.51 -8.11
CA GLY A 280 -15.84 -11.79 -9.52
C GLY A 280 -17.31 -12.09 -9.78
N ASN A 281 -17.85 -11.50 -10.83
CA ASN A 281 -19.26 -11.63 -11.20
C ASN A 281 -19.49 -12.01 -12.68
N ILE A 282 -18.43 -12.41 -13.37
CA ILE A 282 -18.51 -12.92 -14.74
C ILE A 282 -18.50 -14.46 -14.71
N GLY A 283 -19.55 -15.09 -15.24
CA GLY A 283 -19.71 -16.55 -15.24
C GLY A 283 -19.08 -17.25 -16.45
N ARG A 284 -18.50 -18.47 -16.24
CA ARG A 284 -17.84 -19.32 -17.24
C ARG A 284 -17.90 -20.84 -16.93
N PRO A 285 -18.98 -21.60 -16.81
CA PRO A 285 -20.37 -21.23 -16.54
C PRO A 285 -20.56 -20.58 -15.16
N ASP A 286 -19.71 -20.92 -14.18
CA ASP A 286 -19.77 -20.35 -12.84
C ASP A 286 -18.77 -19.19 -12.70
N VAL A 287 -18.99 -18.34 -11.71
CA VAL A 287 -18.04 -17.28 -11.32
C VAL A 287 -16.77 -17.90 -10.73
N SER A 288 -15.68 -17.13 -10.72
CA SER A 288 -14.40 -17.58 -10.14
C SER A 288 -14.50 -17.94 -8.65
N GLY A 289 -15.42 -17.33 -7.93
CA GLY A 289 -15.49 -17.45 -6.46
C GLY A 289 -14.43 -16.63 -5.71
N TYR A 290 -13.61 -15.85 -6.42
CA TYR A 290 -12.51 -15.06 -5.87
C TYR A 290 -12.77 -13.55 -5.96
N PRO A 291 -12.04 -12.73 -5.18
CA PRO A 291 -12.08 -11.28 -5.31
C PRO A 291 -11.72 -10.84 -6.73
N ARG A 292 -12.46 -9.86 -7.26
CA ARG A 292 -12.33 -9.39 -8.66
C ARG A 292 -10.92 -8.90 -8.99
N PHE A 293 -10.18 -8.33 -8.03
CA PHE A 293 -8.82 -7.86 -8.28
C PHE A 293 -7.87 -8.99 -8.74
N THR A 294 -8.18 -10.25 -8.41
CA THR A 294 -7.38 -11.42 -8.79
C THR A 294 -7.70 -11.95 -10.19
N GLU A 295 -8.83 -11.55 -10.75
CA GLU A 295 -9.27 -12.00 -12.08
C GLU A 295 -8.50 -11.31 -13.20
N ALA A 296 -8.39 -11.99 -14.34
CA ALA A 296 -7.80 -11.49 -15.56
C ALA A 296 -8.54 -10.27 -16.12
N ALA A 297 -7.83 -9.45 -16.90
CA ALA A 297 -8.32 -8.17 -17.39
C ALA A 297 -9.63 -8.27 -18.20
N ARG A 298 -9.79 -9.34 -18.98
CA ARG A 298 -10.98 -9.51 -19.79
C ARG A 298 -12.30 -9.53 -18.99
N TYR A 299 -12.30 -10.01 -17.75
CA TYR A 299 -13.50 -10.08 -16.90
C TYR A 299 -13.83 -8.71 -16.31
N TRP A 300 -12.82 -7.98 -15.83
CA TRP A 300 -12.99 -6.59 -15.43
C TRP A 300 -13.53 -5.74 -16.58
N MET A 301 -12.96 -5.88 -17.78
CA MET A 301 -13.39 -5.14 -18.97
C MET A 301 -14.87 -5.40 -19.29
N GLN A 302 -15.33 -6.65 -19.23
CA GLN A 302 -16.75 -6.96 -19.42
C GLN A 302 -17.62 -6.28 -18.36
N TRP A 303 -17.26 -6.36 -17.09
CA TRP A 303 -17.94 -5.68 -15.97
C TRP A 303 -17.91 -4.15 -16.11
N ALA A 304 -16.84 -3.61 -16.66
CA ALA A 304 -16.63 -2.18 -16.87
C ALA A 304 -17.21 -1.63 -18.18
N GLY A 305 -18.03 -2.41 -18.90
CA GLY A 305 -18.75 -1.91 -20.08
C GLY A 305 -17.94 -1.85 -21.38
N VAL A 306 -16.72 -2.40 -21.39
CA VAL A 306 -15.89 -2.47 -22.60
C VAL A 306 -16.56 -3.37 -23.64
N PRO A 307 -16.56 -3.03 -24.94
CA PRO A 307 -17.13 -3.88 -25.99
C PRO A 307 -16.48 -5.26 -26.08
N ASP A 308 -17.27 -6.28 -26.40
CA ASP A 308 -16.80 -7.67 -26.59
C ASP A 308 -15.72 -7.80 -27.67
N SER A 309 -15.77 -6.97 -28.70
CA SER A 309 -14.73 -6.88 -29.74
C SER A 309 -13.36 -6.49 -29.20
N VAL A 310 -13.28 -5.92 -27.99
CA VAL A 310 -12.02 -5.53 -27.31
C VAL A 310 -11.53 -6.65 -26.39
N TYR A 311 -12.41 -7.24 -25.58
CA TYR A 311 -12.01 -8.20 -24.55
C TYR A 311 -12.21 -9.68 -24.94
N SER A 312 -12.75 -9.98 -26.10
CA SER A 312 -13.06 -11.36 -26.51
C SER A 312 -12.84 -11.59 -28.01
N GLU A 313 -11.61 -11.41 -28.48
CA GLU A 313 -11.23 -11.64 -29.90
C GLU A 313 -11.52 -13.07 -30.34
N SER A 314 -11.33 -14.06 -29.47
CA SER A 314 -11.66 -15.48 -29.74
C SER A 314 -13.17 -15.75 -29.68
N LYS A 315 -14.01 -14.75 -29.41
CA LYS A 315 -15.45 -14.89 -29.19
C LYS A 315 -15.78 -15.86 -28.06
N GLY A 316 -14.99 -15.78 -26.96
CA GLY A 316 -15.14 -16.60 -25.77
C GLY A 316 -14.70 -18.06 -25.94
N GLN A 317 -13.91 -18.38 -26.97
CA GLN A 317 -13.39 -19.74 -27.18
C GLN A 317 -12.12 -20.02 -26.37
N ASN A 318 -11.32 -18.98 -26.05
CA ASN A 318 -10.07 -19.11 -25.30
C ASN A 318 -9.84 -17.89 -24.45
N ASP A 319 -10.13 -18.00 -23.15
CA ASP A 319 -10.05 -16.89 -22.21
C ASP A 319 -8.60 -16.45 -21.94
N TYR A 320 -7.63 -17.36 -22.06
CA TYR A 320 -6.21 -17.03 -21.99
C TYR A 320 -5.79 -16.09 -23.13
N THR A 321 -6.15 -16.45 -24.36
CA THR A 321 -5.86 -15.63 -25.54
C THR A 321 -6.60 -14.29 -25.50
N ASP A 322 -7.86 -14.30 -25.08
CA ASP A 322 -8.67 -13.10 -24.93
C ASP A 322 -8.06 -12.16 -23.89
N ASP A 323 -7.53 -12.68 -22.78
CA ASP A 323 -6.94 -11.84 -21.73
C ASP A 323 -5.70 -11.09 -22.24
N TYR A 324 -4.67 -11.80 -22.74
CA TYR A 324 -3.42 -11.10 -23.10
C TYR A 324 -3.58 -10.17 -24.31
N LYS A 325 -4.55 -10.45 -25.22
CA LYS A 325 -4.84 -9.58 -26.35
C LYS A 325 -5.66 -8.35 -25.94
N SER A 326 -6.61 -8.54 -25.03
CA SER A 326 -7.53 -7.47 -24.64
C SER A 326 -6.82 -6.21 -24.12
N ARG A 327 -5.71 -6.36 -23.40
CA ARG A 327 -5.00 -5.23 -22.75
C ARG A 327 -4.50 -4.21 -23.77
N GLY A 328 -3.85 -4.65 -24.85
CA GLY A 328 -3.40 -3.76 -25.92
C GLY A 328 -4.56 -3.16 -26.74
N MET A 329 -5.63 -3.93 -26.98
CA MET A 329 -6.83 -3.44 -27.66
C MET A 329 -7.60 -2.44 -26.82
N TRP A 330 -7.68 -2.64 -25.52
CA TRP A 330 -8.29 -1.73 -24.56
C TRP A 330 -7.62 -0.34 -24.56
N VAL A 331 -6.28 -0.27 -24.66
CA VAL A 331 -5.56 1.00 -24.80
C VAL A 331 -6.07 1.77 -26.03
N ASN A 332 -6.24 1.08 -27.16
CA ASN A 332 -6.75 1.68 -28.38
C ASN A 332 -8.19 2.15 -28.27
N TRP A 333 -9.04 1.40 -27.55
CA TRP A 333 -10.41 1.79 -27.26
C TRP A 333 -10.48 3.01 -26.33
N LEU A 334 -9.64 3.10 -25.31
CA LEU A 334 -9.54 4.31 -24.49
C LEU A 334 -9.15 5.52 -25.32
N ALA A 335 -8.12 5.38 -26.16
CA ALA A 335 -7.50 6.47 -26.91
C ALA A 335 -8.29 6.89 -28.16
N GLY A 336 -9.12 6.02 -28.69
CA GLY A 336 -9.85 6.25 -29.97
C GLY A 336 -10.69 7.52 -29.96
N GLY A 337 -10.54 8.35 -31.00
CA GLY A 337 -11.15 9.68 -31.14
C GLY A 337 -10.34 10.84 -30.55
N SER A 338 -9.37 10.57 -29.67
CA SER A 338 -8.51 11.59 -29.06
C SER A 338 -7.31 11.95 -29.96
N ASP A 339 -6.56 13.00 -29.58
CA ASP A 339 -5.30 13.37 -30.23
C ASP A 339 -4.25 12.24 -30.23
N SER A 340 -4.34 11.29 -29.32
CA SER A 340 -3.47 10.11 -29.30
C SER A 340 -3.78 9.14 -30.44
N TYR A 341 -5.07 8.96 -30.75
CA TYR A 341 -5.53 8.08 -31.81
C TYR A 341 -6.73 8.69 -32.57
N PRO A 342 -6.51 9.74 -33.42
CA PRO A 342 -7.60 10.53 -34.03
C PRO A 342 -8.52 9.75 -34.97
N SER A 343 -7.98 8.74 -35.69
CA SER A 343 -8.76 7.91 -36.62
C SER A 343 -9.46 6.73 -35.96
N GLY A 344 -9.25 6.52 -34.63
CA GLY A 344 -9.87 5.41 -33.89
C GLY A 344 -11.26 5.78 -33.38
N GLN A 345 -12.04 4.76 -33.05
CA GLN A 345 -13.30 4.91 -32.31
C GLN A 345 -13.10 4.43 -30.88
N GLY A 346 -13.55 5.22 -29.89
CA GLY A 346 -13.38 4.85 -28.49
C GLY A 346 -13.87 5.92 -27.54
N LEU A 347 -13.19 6.01 -26.38
CA LEU A 347 -13.62 6.88 -25.27
C LEU A 347 -13.02 8.27 -25.29
N ASN A 348 -12.27 8.66 -26.30
CA ASN A 348 -11.66 9.99 -26.45
C ASN A 348 -10.66 10.37 -25.35
N VAL A 349 -10.07 9.41 -24.64
CA VAL A 349 -9.08 9.69 -23.60
C VAL A 349 -7.69 9.83 -24.23
N PRO A 350 -7.02 11.00 -24.11
CA PRO A 350 -5.72 11.23 -24.73
C PRO A 350 -4.59 10.53 -23.96
N ILE A 351 -4.46 9.21 -24.17
CA ILE A 351 -3.44 8.36 -23.52
C ILE A 351 -2.05 8.79 -23.96
N ASP A 352 -1.16 9.10 -23.02
CA ASP A 352 0.24 9.50 -23.28
C ASP A 352 1.15 8.29 -23.56
N LEU A 353 0.94 7.18 -22.85
CA LEU A 353 1.68 5.92 -23.04
C LEU A 353 0.93 4.72 -22.43
N SER A 354 1.38 3.51 -22.78
CA SER A 354 0.99 2.28 -22.12
C SER A 354 2.20 1.52 -21.57
N PHE A 355 2.03 0.91 -20.38
CA PHE A 355 3.06 0.18 -19.68
C PHE A 355 2.54 -1.17 -19.18
N ALA A 356 3.18 -2.26 -19.64
CA ALA A 356 2.93 -3.63 -19.20
C ALA A 356 4.03 -4.08 -18.22
N PHE A 357 3.65 -4.41 -16.98
CA PHE A 357 4.58 -4.91 -15.97
C PHE A 357 4.46 -6.43 -15.88
N HIS A 358 5.52 -7.14 -16.25
CA HIS A 358 5.64 -8.60 -16.19
C HIS A 358 6.89 -9.03 -15.41
N SER A 359 6.96 -10.31 -15.10
CA SER A 359 8.18 -11.00 -14.70
C SER A 359 8.39 -12.23 -15.57
N ASP A 360 9.64 -12.48 -15.92
CA ASP A 360 10.04 -13.54 -16.87
C ASP A 360 10.08 -14.90 -16.18
N ALA A 361 10.16 -15.95 -17.00
CA ALA A 361 10.46 -17.30 -16.62
C ALA A 361 11.95 -17.60 -16.91
N GLY A 362 12.61 -18.29 -16.03
CA GLY A 362 14.00 -18.72 -16.21
C GLY A 362 14.67 -18.95 -14.88
N THR A 363 15.58 -19.90 -14.82
CA THR A 363 16.24 -20.31 -13.58
C THR A 363 17.75 -20.34 -13.74
N THR A 364 18.49 -20.13 -12.65
CA THR A 364 19.91 -20.38 -12.53
C THR A 364 20.15 -21.48 -11.51
N LYS A 365 21.15 -22.32 -11.73
CA LYS A 365 21.54 -23.36 -10.76
C LYS A 365 22.35 -22.80 -9.60
N ASP A 366 22.91 -21.63 -9.78
CA ASP A 366 23.66 -20.86 -8.78
C ASP A 366 22.82 -19.66 -8.26
N ASN A 367 23.43 -18.78 -7.50
CA ASN A 367 22.75 -17.62 -6.93
C ASN A 367 22.85 -16.36 -7.81
N ARG A 368 23.00 -16.52 -9.13
CA ARG A 368 22.97 -15.39 -10.06
C ARG A 368 21.54 -15.00 -10.43
N THR A 369 21.32 -13.71 -10.58
CA THR A 369 20.02 -13.17 -11.02
C THR A 369 19.85 -13.33 -12.52
N ILE A 370 18.61 -13.54 -12.97
CA ILE A 370 18.20 -13.42 -14.38
C ILE A 370 18.23 -11.97 -14.79
N GLY A 371 17.67 -11.08 -13.98
CA GLY A 371 17.70 -9.63 -14.16
C GLY A 371 16.65 -9.08 -15.13
N THR A 372 16.86 -7.85 -15.60
CA THR A 372 15.82 -7.01 -16.22
C THR A 372 15.92 -6.98 -17.75
N LEU A 373 14.77 -7.12 -18.44
CA LEU A 373 14.59 -7.00 -19.89
C LEU A 373 13.48 -6.01 -20.21
N GLY A 374 13.74 -5.05 -21.09
CA GLY A 374 12.72 -4.19 -21.69
C GLY A 374 12.32 -4.70 -23.09
N ILE A 375 11.03 -4.63 -23.41
CA ILE A 375 10.52 -5.04 -24.74
C ILE A 375 9.70 -3.88 -25.32
N TYR A 376 9.96 -3.58 -26.58
CA TYR A 376 9.24 -2.61 -27.41
C TYR A 376 9.04 -3.16 -28.82
N TYR A 377 8.27 -2.47 -29.66
CA TYR A 377 8.10 -2.85 -31.06
C TYR A 377 7.93 -1.64 -31.96
N THR A 378 8.82 -1.47 -32.95
CA THR A 378 8.86 -0.30 -33.84
C THR A 378 8.13 -0.49 -35.16
N GLN A 379 7.96 -1.74 -35.63
CA GLN A 379 7.60 -2.04 -37.02
C GLN A 379 6.07 -2.08 -37.29
N SER A 380 5.21 -1.93 -36.28
CA SER A 380 3.75 -1.87 -36.50
C SER A 380 3.35 -0.58 -37.19
N TYR A 381 2.33 -0.68 -38.06
CA TYR A 381 1.69 0.48 -38.68
C TYR A 381 2.66 1.39 -39.43
N ASP A 382 3.54 0.80 -40.24
CA ASP A 382 4.58 1.49 -40.99
C ASP A 382 5.52 2.36 -40.15
N SER A 383 5.75 1.91 -38.90
CA SER A 383 6.61 2.59 -37.92
C SER A 383 6.12 4.00 -37.50
N VAL A 384 4.84 4.31 -37.67
CA VAL A 384 4.24 5.60 -37.37
C VAL A 384 2.92 5.43 -36.61
N PHE A 385 2.71 6.28 -35.60
CA PHE A 385 1.42 6.40 -34.92
C PHE A 385 0.39 7.17 -35.76
N ALA A 386 -0.89 7.04 -35.43
CA ALA A 386 -1.98 7.69 -36.19
C ALA A 386 -1.92 9.23 -36.15
N ASN A 387 -1.26 9.81 -35.14
CA ASN A 387 -1.00 11.25 -35.06
C ASN A 387 0.28 11.67 -35.78
N GLY A 388 0.93 10.79 -36.53
CA GLY A 388 2.14 11.07 -37.32
C GLY A 388 3.47 10.93 -36.56
N ALA A 389 3.47 10.66 -35.27
CA ALA A 389 4.69 10.49 -34.49
C ALA A 389 5.37 9.13 -34.79
N SER A 390 6.68 9.05 -34.66
CA SER A 390 7.45 7.84 -34.90
C SER A 390 7.27 6.80 -33.79
N ARG A 391 7.13 5.51 -34.14
CA ARG A 391 7.12 4.40 -33.18
C ARG A 391 8.47 4.11 -32.53
N TYR A 392 9.55 4.72 -32.97
CA TYR A 392 10.83 4.69 -32.23
C TYR A 392 10.70 5.27 -30.82
N LEU A 393 9.68 6.07 -30.54
CA LEU A 393 9.33 6.51 -29.18
C LEU A 393 9.03 5.36 -28.20
N CYS A 394 8.62 4.17 -28.70
CA CYS A 394 8.53 2.96 -27.87
C CYS A 394 9.91 2.53 -27.34
N LYS A 395 10.95 2.64 -28.18
CA LYS A 395 12.35 2.39 -27.78
C LYS A 395 12.81 3.42 -26.75
N ASP A 396 12.58 4.72 -27.01
CA ASP A 396 12.99 5.81 -26.11
C ASP A 396 12.34 5.64 -24.73
N LEU A 397 11.05 5.29 -24.66
CA LEU A 397 10.34 4.98 -23.42
C LEU A 397 10.99 3.81 -22.69
N THR A 398 11.24 2.71 -23.42
CA THR A 398 11.82 1.47 -22.84
C THR A 398 13.21 1.73 -22.27
N GLU A 399 14.07 2.42 -23.02
CA GLU A 399 15.42 2.75 -22.58
C GLU A 399 15.43 3.71 -21.39
N SER A 400 14.53 4.69 -21.36
CA SER A 400 14.39 5.63 -20.23
C SER A 400 14.01 4.90 -18.95
N VAL A 401 13.04 3.98 -19.02
CA VAL A 401 12.59 3.18 -17.86
C VAL A 401 13.66 2.17 -17.44
N GLN A 402 14.17 1.37 -18.38
CA GLN A 402 15.14 0.31 -18.06
C GLN A 402 16.43 0.88 -17.48
N ASN A 403 16.97 1.96 -18.03
CA ASN A 403 18.17 2.61 -17.50
C ASN A 403 17.94 3.13 -16.08
N SER A 404 16.76 3.69 -15.79
CA SER A 404 16.41 4.13 -14.45
C SER A 404 16.37 2.94 -13.47
N ILE A 405 15.76 1.80 -13.85
CA ILE A 405 15.71 0.58 -13.04
C ILE A 405 17.12 0.06 -12.74
N LEU A 406 17.95 -0.10 -13.78
CA LEU A 406 19.31 -0.63 -13.63
C LEU A 406 20.18 0.25 -12.75
N ASN A 407 20.10 1.58 -12.93
CA ASN A 407 20.88 2.53 -12.13
C ASN A 407 20.49 2.43 -10.64
N ASP A 408 19.19 2.43 -10.34
CA ASP A 408 18.73 2.42 -8.95
C ASP A 408 18.99 1.07 -8.27
N ILE A 409 18.73 -0.05 -8.94
CA ILE A 409 19.01 -1.38 -8.35
C ILE A 409 20.51 -1.55 -8.08
N ARG A 410 21.36 -1.13 -9.03
CA ARG A 410 22.81 -1.24 -8.87
C ARG A 410 23.36 -0.35 -7.77
N ALA A 411 22.78 0.82 -7.56
CA ALA A 411 23.18 1.73 -6.51
C ALA A 411 22.70 1.29 -5.11
N LEU A 412 21.49 0.72 -5.01
CA LEU A 412 20.81 0.53 -3.74
C LEU A 412 20.67 -0.93 -3.28
N HIS A 413 20.83 -1.91 -4.17
CA HIS A 413 20.56 -3.32 -3.86
C HIS A 413 21.65 -4.29 -4.32
N GLU A 414 21.99 -4.33 -5.62
CA GLU A 414 22.92 -5.30 -6.20
C GLU A 414 23.75 -4.65 -7.31
N PRO A 415 25.01 -4.31 -7.05
CA PRO A 415 25.89 -3.65 -8.04
C PRO A 415 26.07 -4.45 -9.33
N GLN A 416 25.93 -5.78 -9.26
CA GLN A 416 26.09 -6.68 -10.39
C GLN A 416 24.73 -7.11 -10.98
N TRP A 417 23.65 -6.36 -10.71
CA TRP A 417 22.33 -6.67 -11.27
C TRP A 417 22.40 -6.82 -12.79
N ASN A 418 21.90 -7.96 -13.29
CA ASN A 418 22.02 -8.31 -14.69
C ASN A 418 21.05 -7.49 -15.56
N SER A 419 21.59 -6.94 -16.66
CA SER A 419 20.80 -6.33 -17.73
C SER A 419 20.75 -7.28 -18.92
N ARG A 420 19.53 -7.65 -19.31
CA ARG A 420 19.29 -8.44 -20.54
C ARG A 420 19.10 -7.54 -21.77
N GLY A 421 19.29 -6.23 -21.61
CA GLY A 421 19.13 -5.23 -22.66
C GLY A 421 17.66 -4.88 -22.94
N SER A 422 17.42 -4.20 -24.06
CA SER A 422 16.09 -3.94 -24.61
C SER A 422 15.94 -4.62 -25.97
N ARG A 423 14.74 -5.12 -26.29
CA ARG A 423 14.48 -5.90 -27.51
C ARG A 423 13.34 -5.28 -28.32
N ASP A 424 13.57 -5.10 -29.63
CA ASP A 424 12.52 -4.83 -30.61
C ASP A 424 11.87 -6.16 -30.99
N ALA A 425 10.78 -6.53 -30.31
CA ALA A 425 10.16 -7.83 -30.44
C ALA A 425 8.63 -7.75 -30.51
N SER A 426 8.03 -8.58 -31.38
CA SER A 426 6.61 -8.53 -31.71
C SER A 426 5.71 -9.17 -30.65
N TYR A 427 5.81 -8.69 -29.38
CA TYR A 427 4.85 -9.05 -28.33
C TYR A 427 3.54 -8.28 -28.53
N PHE A 428 2.40 -8.91 -28.23
CA PHE A 428 1.09 -8.30 -28.50
C PHE A 428 0.91 -6.97 -27.77
N GLU A 429 1.30 -6.89 -26.53
CA GLU A 429 1.19 -5.70 -25.66
C GLU A 429 2.16 -4.57 -26.07
N ALA A 430 3.25 -4.91 -26.80
CA ALA A 430 4.18 -3.90 -27.33
C ALA A 430 3.79 -3.42 -28.74
N ARG A 431 3.22 -4.31 -29.60
CA ARG A 431 2.93 -3.98 -31.00
C ARG A 431 1.55 -3.38 -31.24
N THR A 432 0.54 -3.75 -30.42
CA THR A 432 -0.86 -3.41 -30.66
C THR A 432 -1.23 -1.98 -30.27
N PRO A 433 -0.73 -1.40 -29.16
CA PRO A 433 -1.12 -0.05 -28.77
C PRO A 433 -0.75 0.99 -29.84
N ARG A 434 -1.68 1.96 -30.04
CA ARG A 434 -1.52 3.13 -30.94
C ARG A 434 -0.87 4.34 -30.25
N VAL A 435 -0.28 4.11 -29.07
CA VAL A 435 0.45 5.05 -28.26
C VAL A 435 1.83 4.47 -27.93
N PRO A 436 2.84 5.27 -27.50
CA PRO A 436 4.10 4.74 -27.02
C PRO A 436 3.88 3.64 -25.99
N ALA A 437 4.47 2.46 -26.22
CA ALA A 437 4.21 1.26 -25.44
C ALA A 437 5.50 0.51 -25.12
N MET A 438 5.59 -0.04 -23.93
CA MET A 438 6.63 -0.97 -23.53
C MET A 438 6.09 -2.10 -22.67
N LEU A 439 6.83 -3.22 -22.65
CA LEU A 439 6.64 -4.31 -21.72
C LEU A 439 7.95 -4.50 -20.93
N LEU A 440 7.83 -4.59 -19.63
CA LEU A 440 8.92 -4.85 -18.70
C LEU A 440 8.88 -6.30 -18.22
N GLU A 441 9.98 -7.02 -18.39
CA GLU A 441 10.28 -8.25 -17.67
C GLU A 441 11.29 -7.91 -16.56
N LEU A 442 10.80 -7.65 -15.35
CA LEU A 442 11.63 -7.10 -14.28
C LEU A 442 12.77 -8.05 -13.89
N LEU A 443 12.42 -9.30 -13.63
CA LEU A 443 13.27 -10.39 -13.13
C LEU A 443 12.54 -11.72 -13.41
N SER A 444 13.07 -12.86 -12.99
CA SER A 444 12.36 -14.12 -13.08
C SER A 444 11.70 -14.53 -11.76
N HIS A 445 10.35 -14.67 -11.78
CA HIS A 445 9.60 -15.19 -10.64
C HIS A 445 9.88 -16.67 -10.33
N GLN A 446 10.54 -17.38 -11.24
CA GLN A 446 10.97 -18.78 -11.07
C GLN A 446 12.38 -18.90 -10.48
N ASN A 447 13.15 -17.80 -10.42
CA ASN A 447 14.54 -17.82 -9.95
C ASN A 447 14.66 -17.35 -8.51
N PHE A 448 15.10 -18.25 -7.63
CA PHE A 448 15.24 -17.93 -6.21
C PHE A 448 16.16 -16.72 -5.95
N ALA A 449 17.26 -16.58 -6.72
CA ALA A 449 18.15 -15.44 -6.56
C ALA A 449 17.49 -14.10 -6.88
N ASP A 450 16.61 -14.05 -7.87
CA ASP A 450 15.80 -12.86 -8.17
C ASP A 450 14.74 -12.62 -7.10
N MET A 451 14.06 -13.68 -6.64
CA MET A 451 12.95 -13.55 -5.70
C MET A 451 13.38 -13.15 -4.28
N ARG A 452 14.64 -13.35 -3.91
CA ARG A 452 15.22 -12.80 -2.67
C ARG A 452 15.17 -11.25 -2.65
N TYR A 453 15.29 -10.62 -3.82
CA TYR A 453 15.04 -9.18 -3.99
C TYR A 453 13.56 -8.93 -4.20
N GLY A 454 12.93 -9.69 -5.08
CA GLY A 454 11.57 -9.45 -5.54
C GLY A 454 10.51 -9.47 -4.43
N LEU A 455 10.70 -10.25 -3.38
CA LEU A 455 9.81 -10.28 -2.22
C LEU A 455 10.11 -9.19 -1.17
N ASP A 456 11.22 -8.44 -1.31
CA ASP A 456 11.56 -7.35 -0.39
C ASP A 456 10.76 -6.09 -0.70
N PRO A 457 9.93 -5.57 0.21
CA PRO A 457 9.15 -4.35 0.01
C PRO A 457 10.01 -3.12 -0.35
N ARG A 458 11.24 -3.05 0.12
CA ARG A 458 12.17 -1.95 -0.19
C ARG A 458 12.65 -2.02 -1.65
N PHE A 459 12.88 -3.21 -2.15
CA PHE A 459 13.19 -3.42 -3.57
C PHE A 459 11.98 -3.06 -4.44
N ARG A 460 10.77 -3.46 -4.04
CA ARG A 460 9.51 -3.10 -4.71
C ARG A 460 9.35 -1.57 -4.79
N PHE A 461 9.61 -0.87 -3.71
CA PHE A 461 9.62 0.61 -3.68
C PHE A 461 10.66 1.20 -4.66
N THR A 462 11.91 0.74 -4.59
CA THR A 462 13.02 1.23 -5.44
C THR A 462 12.71 1.05 -6.92
N VAL A 463 12.28 -0.15 -7.33
CA VAL A 463 11.95 -0.45 -8.73
C VAL A 463 10.76 0.38 -9.21
N SER A 464 9.70 0.47 -8.42
CA SER A 464 8.52 1.28 -8.77
C SER A 464 8.89 2.77 -8.91
N ARG A 465 9.74 3.29 -8.02
CA ARG A 465 10.27 4.67 -8.12
C ARG A 465 11.12 4.86 -9.37
N ALA A 466 11.96 3.89 -9.73
CA ALA A 466 12.77 3.94 -10.94
C ALA A 466 11.92 3.94 -12.21
N ILE A 467 10.86 3.10 -12.27
CA ILE A 467 9.87 3.11 -13.36
C ILE A 467 9.19 4.47 -13.47
N TYR A 468 8.69 4.99 -12.33
CA TYR A 468 8.09 6.34 -12.28
C TYR A 468 9.03 7.41 -12.83
N LYS A 469 10.31 7.41 -12.43
CA LYS A 469 11.33 8.36 -12.92
C LYS A 469 11.55 8.23 -14.43
N GLY A 470 11.63 7.00 -14.95
CA GLY A 470 11.78 6.74 -16.39
C GLY A 470 10.58 7.26 -17.19
N ILE A 471 9.35 7.01 -16.73
CA ILE A 471 8.12 7.52 -17.35
C ILE A 471 8.07 9.06 -17.29
N LEU A 472 8.37 9.64 -16.12
CA LEU A 472 8.41 11.11 -15.95
C LEU A 472 9.39 11.76 -16.94
N ARG A 473 10.62 11.23 -17.04
CA ARG A 473 11.63 11.75 -17.96
C ARG A 473 11.18 11.66 -19.42
N PHE A 474 10.61 10.52 -19.82
CA PHE A 474 10.09 10.33 -21.17
C PHE A 474 8.99 11.35 -21.49
N ILE A 475 7.94 11.45 -20.66
CA ILE A 475 6.82 12.38 -20.90
C ILE A 475 7.29 13.84 -20.90
N CYS A 476 8.14 14.23 -19.96
CA CYS A 476 8.67 15.59 -19.89
C CYS A 476 9.52 15.95 -21.13
N ALA A 477 10.33 15.01 -21.62
CA ALA A 477 11.12 15.20 -22.85
C ALA A 477 10.21 15.43 -24.07
N GLN A 478 9.10 14.66 -24.21
CA GLN A 478 8.13 14.85 -25.29
C GLN A 478 7.47 16.24 -25.28
N ARG A 479 7.47 16.90 -24.13
CA ARG A 479 6.80 18.19 -23.91
C ARG A 479 7.76 19.38 -23.72
N GLY A 480 9.05 19.13 -23.79
CA GLY A 480 10.07 20.19 -23.55
C GLY A 480 10.07 20.71 -22.10
N ILE A 481 9.66 19.90 -21.14
CA ILE A 481 9.60 20.25 -19.71
C ILE A 481 10.79 19.61 -18.98
N THR A 482 11.45 20.38 -18.12
CA THR A 482 12.47 19.82 -17.22
C THR A 482 11.78 19.00 -16.13
N PRO A 483 12.06 17.69 -16.01
CA PRO A 483 11.42 16.85 -15.01
C PRO A 483 11.90 17.18 -13.61
N VAL A 484 10.99 17.19 -12.66
CA VAL A 484 11.29 17.24 -11.22
C VAL A 484 10.73 15.97 -10.58
N VAL A 485 11.57 15.20 -9.90
CA VAL A 485 11.16 13.97 -9.23
C VAL A 485 10.48 14.31 -7.90
N ALA A 486 9.38 13.63 -7.58
CA ALA A 486 8.70 13.79 -6.30
C ALA A 486 9.63 13.41 -5.12
N PRO A 487 9.52 14.07 -3.95
CA PRO A 487 10.41 13.84 -2.81
C PRO A 487 10.29 12.41 -2.23
N LEU A 488 11.25 12.03 -1.40
CA LEU A 488 11.13 10.90 -0.45
C LEU A 488 10.27 11.30 0.76
N PRO A 489 9.67 10.34 1.48
CA PRO A 489 9.02 10.59 2.77
C PRO A 489 9.95 11.28 3.75
N VAL A 490 9.38 12.08 4.66
CA VAL A 490 10.14 12.72 5.74
C VAL A 490 10.55 11.71 6.81
N ASP A 491 11.60 12.03 7.57
CA ASP A 491 12.05 11.29 8.77
C ASP A 491 12.08 12.19 10.01
N HIS A 492 12.55 11.67 11.15
CA HIS A 492 12.64 12.42 12.42
C HIS A 492 11.31 13.10 12.79
N PHE A 493 10.20 12.38 12.56
CA PHE A 493 8.89 12.94 12.86
C PHE A 493 8.59 12.89 14.34
N ALA A 494 8.22 14.04 14.93
CA ALA A 494 7.85 14.16 16.32
C ALA A 494 6.61 15.04 16.50
N ALA A 495 5.76 14.68 17.47
CA ALA A 495 4.57 15.38 17.88
C ALA A 495 4.62 15.67 19.39
N SER A 496 4.81 16.91 19.76
CA SER A 496 5.00 17.37 21.15
C SER A 496 3.89 18.30 21.59
N LEU A 497 3.36 18.10 22.80
CA LEU A 497 2.30 18.93 23.38
C LEU A 497 2.83 20.33 23.76
N LYS A 498 2.10 21.36 23.34
CA LYS A 498 2.40 22.77 23.65
C LYS A 498 1.24 23.42 24.43
N GLY A 499 1.55 24.09 25.52
CA GLY A 499 0.51 24.75 26.30
C GLY A 499 -0.65 23.82 26.69
N ARG A 500 -1.89 24.31 26.67
CA ARG A 500 -3.05 23.53 27.07
C ARG A 500 -3.75 22.76 25.95
N ASP A 501 -3.75 23.31 24.75
CA ASP A 501 -4.59 22.86 23.62
C ASP A 501 -3.85 22.80 22.28
N GLN A 502 -2.53 22.72 22.29
CA GLN A 502 -1.73 22.71 21.05
C GLN A 502 -0.76 21.53 20.98
N VAL A 503 -0.44 21.15 19.79
CA VAL A 503 0.65 20.23 19.43
C VAL A 503 1.60 20.93 18.46
N GLU A 504 2.89 20.71 18.66
CA GLU A 504 3.95 21.07 17.71
C GLU A 504 4.42 19.81 17.00
N LEU A 505 4.40 19.83 15.68
CA LEU A 505 4.91 18.80 14.80
C LEU A 505 6.24 19.28 14.21
N THR A 506 7.24 18.41 14.20
CA THR A 506 8.56 18.64 13.56
C THR A 506 9.03 17.42 12.80
N TRP A 507 9.76 17.63 11.71
CA TRP A 507 10.31 16.56 10.86
C TRP A 507 11.52 17.04 10.08
N ASN A 508 12.26 16.12 9.43
CA ASN A 508 13.34 16.45 8.50
C ASN A 508 12.99 16.04 7.07
N ALA A 509 13.51 16.78 6.11
CA ALA A 509 13.51 16.37 4.71
C ALA A 509 14.57 15.28 4.49
N VAL A 510 14.21 14.25 3.73
CA VAL A 510 15.14 13.19 3.32
C VAL A 510 15.71 13.51 1.93
N PRO A 511 17.01 13.72 1.78
CA PRO A 511 17.63 13.92 0.48
C PRO A 511 17.68 12.59 -0.30
N ASP A 512 17.28 12.62 -1.57
CA ASP A 512 17.47 11.50 -2.48
C ASP A 512 18.85 11.60 -3.13
N THR A 513 19.77 10.69 -2.79
CA THR A 513 21.15 10.70 -3.30
C THR A 513 21.25 10.43 -4.80
N LEU A 514 20.23 9.82 -5.39
CA LEU A 514 20.14 9.52 -6.82
C LEU A 514 19.39 10.61 -7.61
N GLU A 515 18.63 11.49 -6.93
CA GLU A 515 17.76 12.48 -7.56
C GLU A 515 17.83 13.84 -6.85
N PRO A 516 18.81 14.68 -7.18
CA PRO A 516 18.94 16.02 -6.57
C PRO A 516 17.70 16.91 -6.74
N SER A 517 16.89 16.69 -7.79
CA SER A 517 15.64 17.42 -8.03
C SER A 517 14.53 17.08 -7.03
N ALA A 518 14.67 15.97 -6.27
CA ALA A 518 13.64 15.46 -5.37
C ALA A 518 13.55 16.19 -4.02
N MET A 519 14.29 17.28 -3.80
CA MET A 519 14.19 18.04 -2.55
C MET A 519 12.82 18.71 -2.42
N PRO A 520 12.18 18.62 -1.24
CA PRO A 520 10.90 19.28 -1.00
C PRO A 520 11.07 20.79 -0.84
N ASP A 521 10.06 21.55 -1.26
CA ASP A 521 9.95 23.00 -1.05
C ASP A 521 8.80 23.37 -0.10
N ARG A 522 7.96 22.39 0.23
CA ARG A 522 6.80 22.48 1.16
C ARG A 522 6.38 21.09 1.62
N TYR A 523 5.37 21.04 2.51
CA TYR A 523 4.83 19.79 3.07
C TYR A 523 3.32 19.87 3.17
N ILE A 524 2.66 18.71 3.22
CA ILE A 524 1.25 18.58 3.54
C ILE A 524 1.14 17.83 4.86
N VAL A 525 0.45 18.42 5.84
CA VAL A 525 0.16 17.80 7.14
C VAL A 525 -1.29 17.34 7.13
N TYR A 526 -1.52 16.07 7.35
CA TYR A 526 -2.85 15.47 7.49
C TYR A 526 -3.16 15.21 8.94
N THR A 527 -4.44 15.38 9.32
CA THR A 527 -4.91 15.19 10.69
C THR A 527 -6.04 14.16 10.74
N ARG A 528 -6.01 13.30 11.76
CA ARG A 528 -7.06 12.34 12.09
C ARG A 528 -7.42 12.48 13.56
N LEU A 529 -8.72 12.57 13.90
CA LEU A 529 -9.24 12.65 15.26
C LEU A 529 -9.87 11.31 15.66
N GLY A 530 -9.40 10.75 16.77
CA GLY A 530 -9.88 9.45 17.29
C GLY A 530 -9.84 8.35 16.22
N ASN A 531 -10.95 7.64 16.08
CA ASN A 531 -11.13 6.56 15.09
C ASN A 531 -11.63 7.07 13.73
N GLY A 532 -11.47 8.37 13.43
CA GLY A 532 -11.80 8.97 12.14
C GLY A 532 -10.85 8.52 11.02
N ALA A 533 -10.95 9.20 9.87
CA ALA A 533 -9.97 9.10 8.80
C ALA A 533 -9.17 10.41 8.68
N PHE A 534 -8.06 10.38 7.95
CA PHE A 534 -7.28 11.58 7.69
C PHE A 534 -8.06 12.55 6.79
N ASP A 535 -7.91 13.85 7.05
CA ASP A 535 -8.46 14.94 6.25
C ASP A 535 -7.72 15.11 4.91
N ASN A 536 -8.10 16.12 4.11
CA ASN A 536 -7.45 16.41 2.83
C ASN A 536 -6.07 17.10 2.96
N GLY A 537 -5.60 17.35 4.18
CA GLY A 537 -4.30 17.91 4.48
C GLY A 537 -4.19 19.44 4.35
N LYS A 538 -3.19 19.99 4.99
CA LYS A 538 -2.86 21.41 5.01
C LYS A 538 -1.42 21.65 4.55
N VAL A 539 -1.23 22.56 3.57
CA VAL A 539 0.10 22.92 3.07
C VAL A 539 0.83 23.81 4.08
N VAL A 540 2.09 23.44 4.38
CA VAL A 540 3.02 24.20 5.20
C VAL A 540 4.38 24.35 4.49
N LYS A 541 5.04 25.50 4.70
CA LYS A 541 6.31 25.81 4.01
C LYS A 541 7.56 25.36 4.77
N ARG A 542 7.42 25.13 6.08
CA ARG A 542 8.55 24.78 6.95
C ARG A 542 8.37 23.34 7.43
N ASN A 543 9.43 22.72 7.87
CA ASN A 543 9.46 21.42 8.51
C ASN A 543 8.98 21.48 10.00
N ARG A 544 7.97 22.30 10.24
CA ARG A 544 7.33 22.53 11.55
C ARG A 544 5.90 23.00 11.35
N TYR A 545 4.99 22.49 12.17
CA TYR A 545 3.60 22.94 12.20
C TYR A 545 3.04 22.93 13.62
N VAL A 546 2.20 23.89 13.97
CA VAL A 546 1.49 23.94 15.24
C VAL A 546 -0.02 23.86 14.98
N ALA A 547 -0.68 22.89 15.59
CA ALA A 547 -2.12 22.70 15.49
C ALA A 547 -2.79 22.79 16.87
N ARG A 548 -4.10 23.13 16.88
CA ARG A 548 -4.94 22.96 18.08
C ARG A 548 -5.47 21.54 18.13
N ILE A 549 -5.57 21.01 19.34
CA ILE A 549 -6.09 19.67 19.61
C ILE A 549 -7.16 19.72 20.70
N PRO A 550 -8.25 18.94 20.60
CA PRO A 550 -9.20 18.76 21.69
C PRO A 550 -8.59 17.94 22.83
N ALA A 551 -9.10 18.13 24.06
CA ALA A 551 -8.76 17.27 25.18
C ALA A 551 -9.50 15.91 25.06
N ASP A 552 -8.92 14.87 25.66
CA ASP A 552 -9.46 13.51 25.74
C ASP A 552 -9.75 12.83 24.39
N VAL A 553 -9.05 13.29 23.34
CA VAL A 553 -9.11 12.70 21.99
C VAL A 553 -7.69 12.45 21.49
N VAL A 554 -7.44 11.27 20.96
CA VAL A 554 -6.18 10.97 20.24
C VAL A 554 -6.18 11.73 18.92
N CYS A 555 -5.17 12.58 18.73
CA CYS A 555 -4.94 13.31 17.48
C CYS A 555 -3.74 12.71 16.78
N SER A 556 -3.95 12.17 15.59
CA SER A 556 -2.90 11.54 14.76
C SER A 556 -2.54 12.42 13.58
N PHE A 557 -1.27 12.40 13.19
CA PHE A 557 -0.73 13.24 12.13
C PHE A 557 0.17 12.43 11.20
N ARG A 558 0.12 12.77 9.89
CA ARG A 558 1.05 12.30 8.85
C ARG A 558 1.55 13.48 8.05
N VAL A 559 2.73 13.36 7.47
CA VAL A 559 3.35 14.40 6.66
C VAL A 559 3.75 13.82 5.31
N GLU A 560 3.43 14.52 4.23
CA GLU A 560 3.96 14.28 2.90
C GLU A 560 4.85 15.45 2.48
N ALA A 561 6.03 15.15 1.97
CA ALA A 561 6.93 16.12 1.37
C ALA A 561 6.50 16.46 -0.05
N VAL A 562 6.61 17.71 -0.46
CA VAL A 562 6.09 18.19 -1.75
C VAL A 562 7.10 19.08 -2.47
N ASN A 563 7.16 18.96 -3.80
CA ASN A 563 7.84 19.88 -4.70
C ASN A 563 7.05 20.05 -6.00
N LYS A 564 7.64 20.66 -7.02
CA LYS A 564 7.01 20.86 -8.33
C LYS A 564 6.73 19.57 -9.11
N GLY A 565 7.41 18.48 -8.78
CA GLY A 565 7.26 17.17 -9.40
C GLY A 565 6.11 16.34 -8.83
N GLY A 566 5.71 16.63 -7.58
CA GLY A 566 4.67 15.88 -6.91
C GLY A 566 4.86 15.82 -5.40
N LYS A 567 4.22 14.82 -4.77
CA LYS A 567 4.30 14.57 -3.34
C LYS A 567 4.88 13.17 -3.04
N SER A 568 5.48 13.02 -1.87
CA SER A 568 6.01 11.75 -1.37
C SER A 568 4.90 10.78 -0.96
N PHE A 569 5.26 9.56 -0.59
CA PHE A 569 4.45 8.73 0.30
C PHE A 569 4.37 9.41 1.68
N PRO A 570 3.34 9.08 2.50
CA PRO A 570 3.21 9.63 3.82
C PRO A 570 4.36 9.16 4.74
N SER A 571 4.67 9.96 5.74
CA SER A 571 5.49 9.56 6.88
C SER A 571 4.79 8.46 7.70
N GLU A 572 5.49 7.88 8.67
CA GLU A 572 4.85 7.21 9.78
C GLU A 572 3.84 8.14 10.49
N THR A 573 2.90 7.55 11.25
CA THR A 573 1.89 8.31 11.98
C THR A 573 2.37 8.62 13.39
N MET A 574 2.48 9.90 13.74
CA MET A 574 2.63 10.36 15.14
C MET A 574 1.29 10.75 15.72
N ALA A 575 1.12 10.50 17.00
CA ALA A 575 -0.11 10.80 17.71
C ALA A 575 0.17 11.49 19.06
N VAL A 576 -0.78 12.30 19.52
CA VAL A 576 -0.77 12.91 20.85
C VAL A 576 -2.17 12.93 21.44
N ALA A 577 -2.26 12.96 22.76
CA ALA A 577 -3.50 13.34 23.44
C ALA A 577 -3.21 14.10 24.74
N ARG A 578 -4.11 15.03 25.04
CA ARG A 578 -4.15 15.73 26.32
C ARG A 578 -5.24 15.11 27.18
N CYS A 579 -4.88 14.50 28.32
CA CYS A 579 -5.83 13.97 29.28
C CYS A 579 -6.29 15.08 30.23
N SER A 580 -7.58 15.38 30.27
CA SER A 580 -8.14 16.43 31.16
C SER A 580 -8.01 16.09 32.65
N ALA A 581 -7.99 14.80 32.99
CA ALA A 581 -7.85 14.32 34.38
C ALA A 581 -6.41 14.40 34.92
N SER A 582 -5.38 14.50 34.05
CA SER A 582 -3.97 14.49 34.45
C SER A 582 -3.12 15.31 33.49
N MET A 583 -3.32 16.62 33.47
CA MET A 583 -2.71 17.54 32.51
C MET A 583 -1.18 17.64 32.62
N ASP A 584 -0.63 17.46 33.84
CA ASP A 584 0.80 17.67 34.12
C ASP A 584 1.65 16.39 33.96
N LYS A 585 1.02 15.22 33.81
CA LYS A 585 1.71 13.94 33.62
C LYS A 585 1.54 13.42 32.20
N LYS A 586 2.64 13.09 31.57
CA LYS A 586 2.64 12.57 30.19
C LYS A 586 3.62 11.41 29.99
N ALA A 587 3.31 10.53 29.09
CA ALA A 587 4.21 9.51 28.57
C ALA A 587 4.80 9.94 27.22
N LEU A 588 5.96 9.40 26.84
CA LEU A 588 6.49 9.48 25.48
C LEU A 588 6.35 8.12 24.81
N VAL A 589 5.62 8.06 23.73
CA VAL A 589 5.51 6.88 22.86
C VAL A 589 6.54 7.02 21.73
N VAL A 590 7.46 6.07 21.63
CA VAL A 590 8.54 6.10 20.64
C VAL A 590 8.31 4.96 19.65
N ASN A 591 8.14 5.31 18.38
CA ASN A 591 8.08 4.30 17.33
C ASN A 591 9.50 3.86 16.94
N GLY A 592 9.86 2.63 17.30
CA GLY A 592 11.12 1.97 16.91
C GLY A 592 10.89 0.81 15.94
N PHE A 593 9.67 0.67 15.41
CA PHE A 593 9.33 -0.39 14.47
C PHE A 593 9.31 0.12 13.03
N ASP A 594 10.48 0.14 12.39
CA ASP A 594 10.68 0.60 11.00
C ASP A 594 10.83 -0.56 10.01
N ARG A 595 10.99 -1.78 10.52
CA ARG A 595 11.29 -2.94 9.69
C ARG A 595 10.20 -3.21 8.68
N ILE A 596 10.61 -3.28 7.41
CA ILE A 596 9.91 -3.91 6.28
C ILE A 596 10.94 -4.79 5.55
N CYS A 597 10.60 -6.05 5.26
CA CYS A 597 11.55 -7.01 4.68
C CYS A 597 10.84 -8.21 4.06
N ALA A 598 11.57 -8.93 3.22
CA ALA A 598 11.19 -10.24 2.71
C ALA A 598 11.08 -11.29 3.84
N PRO A 599 10.44 -12.45 3.60
CA PRO A 599 10.52 -13.61 4.47
C PRO A 599 11.96 -14.08 4.67
N ALA A 600 12.24 -14.73 5.81
CA ALA A 600 13.55 -15.35 6.06
C ALA A 600 13.88 -16.36 4.97
N ASP A 601 15.11 -16.34 4.49
CA ASP A 601 15.59 -17.25 3.45
C ASP A 601 16.76 -18.10 3.94
N PHE A 602 17.02 -19.21 3.23
CA PHE A 602 18.22 -19.99 3.45
C PHE A 602 18.79 -20.53 2.14
N VAL A 603 20.10 -20.77 2.16
CA VAL A 603 20.83 -21.55 1.16
C VAL A 603 21.63 -22.58 1.95
N ALA A 604 21.38 -23.87 1.70
CA ALA A 604 22.10 -24.92 2.42
C ALA A 604 23.60 -24.84 2.13
N PRO A 605 24.47 -24.96 3.16
CA PRO A 605 25.90 -25.06 2.97
C PRO A 605 26.19 -26.39 2.26
N ALA A 606 26.52 -26.30 0.99
CA ALA A 606 26.74 -27.50 0.15
C ALA A 606 28.06 -27.38 -0.60
N PRO A 607 28.66 -28.52 -1.03
CA PRO A 607 29.65 -28.49 -2.08
C PRO A 607 29.07 -27.74 -3.30
N ALA A 608 29.89 -27.26 -4.19
CA ALA A 608 29.73 -26.38 -5.36
C ALA A 608 28.33 -26.20 -6.00
N ASP A 609 27.39 -27.15 -5.80
CA ASP A 609 25.99 -27.07 -6.25
C ASP A 609 25.07 -26.98 -5.03
N THR A 610 24.68 -25.78 -4.63
CA THR A 610 23.68 -25.57 -3.57
C THR A 610 22.35 -26.21 -3.99
N LEU A 611 22.07 -27.39 -3.42
CA LEU A 611 20.93 -28.21 -3.82
C LEU A 611 19.63 -27.80 -3.14
N TYR A 612 19.71 -27.14 -1.98
CA TYR A 612 18.57 -26.73 -1.18
C TYR A 612 18.59 -25.23 -0.92
N ALA A 613 17.48 -24.58 -1.21
CA ALA A 613 17.29 -23.16 -0.90
C ALA A 613 15.80 -22.81 -0.85
N GLY A 614 15.44 -21.72 -0.19
CA GLY A 614 14.06 -21.26 -0.18
C GLY A 614 13.75 -20.29 0.96
N PHE A 615 12.47 -20.06 1.18
CA PHE A 615 11.95 -19.14 2.18
C PHE A 615 11.33 -19.90 3.36
N LEU A 616 11.67 -19.46 4.59
CA LEU A 616 11.24 -20.06 5.86
C LEU A 616 10.31 -19.10 6.62
N ASP A 617 9.16 -18.81 6.04
CA ASP A 617 8.16 -17.88 6.57
C ASP A 617 7.57 -18.26 7.92
N ASN A 618 7.66 -19.52 8.32
CA ASN A 618 7.27 -20.00 9.64
C ASN A 618 8.26 -19.63 10.76
N ILE A 619 9.46 -19.16 10.40
CA ILE A 619 10.48 -18.64 11.32
C ILE A 619 10.37 -17.12 11.39
N ASP A 620 10.33 -16.47 10.23
CA ASP A 620 10.09 -15.05 10.05
C ASP A 620 9.38 -14.84 8.70
N HIS A 621 8.09 -14.50 8.74
CA HIS A 621 7.28 -14.25 7.56
C HIS A 621 7.73 -13.00 6.79
N GLY A 622 8.68 -12.26 7.34
CA GLY A 622 8.99 -10.92 6.90
C GLY A 622 7.98 -9.89 7.42
N VAL A 623 8.07 -8.69 6.91
CA VAL A 623 7.17 -7.60 7.27
C VAL A 623 6.82 -6.82 6.00
N PRO A 624 5.63 -7.00 5.44
CA PRO A 624 5.15 -6.19 4.32
C PRO A 624 5.03 -4.71 4.67
N TYR A 625 5.10 -3.83 3.66
CA TYR A 625 4.73 -2.42 3.79
C TYR A 625 3.20 -2.31 3.79
N VAL A 626 2.64 -1.88 4.89
CA VAL A 626 1.19 -1.76 5.16
C VAL A 626 0.45 -3.09 5.02
N GLN A 627 0.38 -3.66 3.82
CA GLN A 627 -0.30 -4.92 3.49
C GLN A 627 0.41 -5.65 2.34
N ASP A 628 0.33 -6.98 2.32
CA ASP A 628 0.70 -7.82 1.17
C ASP A 628 -0.56 -8.48 0.58
N ILE A 629 -0.61 -8.51 -0.75
CA ILE A 629 -1.65 -9.16 -1.55
C ILE A 629 -1.08 -10.26 -2.47
N SER A 630 0.21 -10.56 -2.34
CA SER A 630 0.93 -11.47 -3.25
C SER A 630 1.30 -12.81 -2.64
N TYR A 631 1.19 -12.97 -1.33
CA TYR A 631 1.48 -14.22 -0.65
C TYR A 631 0.36 -15.24 -0.87
N ILE A 632 0.74 -16.48 -1.23
CA ILE A 632 -0.21 -17.56 -1.52
C ILE A 632 -0.10 -18.76 -0.56
N GLY A 633 0.95 -18.81 0.23
CA GLY A 633 1.26 -19.91 1.15
C GLY A 633 2.74 -20.26 1.17
N SER A 634 3.13 -21.10 2.14
CA SER A 634 4.53 -21.48 2.36
C SER A 634 5.10 -22.29 1.20
N GLN A 635 6.39 -22.12 0.95
CA GLN A 635 7.14 -23.01 0.05
C GLN A 635 7.16 -24.44 0.62
N LYS A 636 6.96 -25.44 -0.22
CA LYS A 636 6.94 -26.87 0.15
C LYS A 636 8.05 -27.69 -0.51
N GLU A 637 8.63 -27.20 -1.62
CA GLU A 637 9.74 -27.88 -2.31
C GLU A 637 11.00 -27.00 -2.33
N PHE A 638 12.06 -27.48 -1.71
CA PHE A 638 13.33 -26.76 -1.52
C PHE A 638 14.48 -27.31 -2.36
N ASN A 639 14.31 -28.46 -3.00
CA ASN A 639 15.36 -29.10 -3.76
C ASN A 639 15.51 -28.47 -5.16
N ARG A 640 16.60 -27.73 -5.38
CA ARG A 640 16.89 -27.02 -6.64
C ARG A 640 17.16 -27.93 -7.84
N THR A 641 17.34 -29.22 -7.63
CA THR A 641 17.53 -30.17 -8.75
C THR A 641 16.22 -30.63 -9.36
N LEU A 642 15.09 -30.43 -8.69
CA LEU A 642 13.78 -30.81 -9.21
C LEU A 642 13.35 -29.85 -10.30
N PRO A 643 13.09 -30.35 -11.52
CA PRO A 643 12.64 -29.50 -12.61
C PRO A 643 11.19 -29.08 -12.40
N TRP A 644 10.82 -27.98 -13.02
CA TRP A 644 9.44 -27.61 -13.24
C TRP A 644 8.76 -28.65 -14.14
N LEU A 645 7.55 -29.09 -13.80
CA LEU A 645 6.76 -30.04 -14.54
C LEU A 645 5.58 -29.37 -15.25
N ASP A 646 4.71 -28.74 -14.48
CA ASP A 646 3.56 -27.97 -14.94
C ASP A 646 3.11 -26.94 -13.87
N ASP A 647 2.03 -26.20 -14.15
CA ASP A 647 1.54 -25.16 -13.22
C ASP A 647 0.96 -25.75 -11.92
N ASP A 648 0.57 -27.02 -11.91
CA ASP A 648 0.07 -27.75 -10.73
C ASP A 648 1.20 -28.43 -9.94
N SER A 649 2.36 -28.67 -10.56
CA SER A 649 3.55 -29.34 -10.00
C SER A 649 4.81 -28.54 -10.34
N GLY A 650 4.98 -27.43 -9.63
CA GLY A 650 6.00 -26.44 -9.92
C GLY A 650 7.46 -26.89 -9.70
N GLY A 651 7.72 -28.10 -9.15
CA GLY A 651 9.06 -28.56 -8.84
C GLY A 651 9.73 -27.67 -7.78
N PHE A 652 10.99 -27.29 -8.00
CA PHE A 652 11.69 -26.40 -7.07
C PHE A 652 10.94 -25.08 -6.88
N GLY A 653 10.72 -24.71 -5.65
CA GLY A 653 10.00 -23.50 -5.28
C GLY A 653 8.49 -23.66 -5.14
N ASP A 654 7.95 -24.84 -5.52
CA ASP A 654 6.51 -25.12 -5.39
C ASP A 654 5.98 -24.77 -4.01
N SER A 655 4.80 -24.11 -3.96
CA SER A 655 4.25 -23.48 -2.77
C SER A 655 2.78 -23.84 -2.57
N TYR A 656 2.34 -23.82 -1.31
CA TYR A 656 0.92 -24.02 -1.00
C TYR A 656 0.07 -22.87 -1.54
N GLY A 657 -1.17 -23.19 -1.97
CA GLY A 657 -2.14 -22.19 -2.40
C GLY A 657 -3.21 -21.87 -1.35
N ASN A 658 -2.98 -22.19 -0.07
CA ASN A 658 -3.98 -22.09 1.00
C ASN A 658 -4.23 -20.65 1.50
N GLU A 659 -3.37 -19.71 1.14
CA GLU A 659 -3.48 -18.28 1.52
C GLU A 659 -3.78 -17.37 0.32
N GLU A 660 -4.01 -17.93 -0.85
CA GLU A 660 -4.30 -17.17 -2.06
C GLU A 660 -5.43 -16.16 -1.85
N THR A 661 -5.24 -14.96 -2.42
CA THR A 661 -6.22 -13.87 -2.40
C THR A 661 -6.50 -13.24 -1.05
N LYS A 662 -5.83 -13.69 0.01
CA LYS A 662 -5.91 -13.06 1.31
C LYS A 662 -5.05 -11.80 1.34
N VAL A 663 -5.56 -10.78 2.00
CA VAL A 663 -4.80 -9.58 2.35
C VAL A 663 -4.12 -9.83 3.69
N ILE A 664 -2.82 -9.62 3.74
CA ILE A 664 -2.00 -9.88 4.92
C ILE A 664 -1.47 -8.56 5.45
N ALA A 665 -1.70 -8.30 6.75
CA ALA A 665 -1.20 -7.10 7.40
C ALA A 665 0.32 -7.11 7.54
N GLY A 666 0.93 -5.96 7.31
CA GLY A 666 2.34 -5.67 7.54
C GLY A 666 2.55 -4.56 8.56
N ASN A 667 3.64 -3.79 8.40
CA ASN A 667 3.88 -2.61 9.21
C ASN A 667 3.02 -1.44 8.70
N THR A 668 2.02 -1.05 9.49
CA THR A 668 1.12 0.07 9.16
C THR A 668 1.67 1.44 9.54
N PHE A 669 2.75 1.47 10.34
CA PHE A 669 3.35 2.70 10.86
C PHE A 669 2.38 3.58 11.66
N ASP A 670 1.33 2.99 12.27
CA ASP A 670 0.25 3.70 12.98
C ASP A 670 0.18 3.33 14.48
N TYR A 671 1.18 2.65 15.00
CA TYR A 671 1.19 2.10 16.37
C TYR A 671 1.24 3.15 17.48
N PRO A 672 1.87 4.34 17.32
CA PRO A 672 1.78 5.39 18.34
C PRO A 672 0.36 5.83 18.68
N ALA A 673 -0.58 5.76 17.71
CA ALA A 673 -1.99 6.05 17.99
C ALA A 673 -2.65 4.95 18.83
N LEU A 674 -2.34 3.67 18.57
CA LEU A 674 -2.90 2.51 19.27
C LEU A 674 -2.40 2.45 20.73
N HIS A 675 -1.09 2.60 20.95
CA HIS A 675 -0.49 2.67 22.29
C HIS A 675 -1.01 3.89 23.05
N GLY A 676 -1.03 5.04 22.38
CA GLY A 676 -1.50 6.32 22.94
C GLY A 676 -2.97 6.28 23.36
N GLU A 677 -3.84 5.59 22.62
CA GLU A 677 -5.24 5.39 23.01
C GLU A 677 -5.34 4.64 24.34
N ALA A 678 -4.54 3.57 24.51
CA ALA A 678 -4.51 2.80 25.76
C ALA A 678 -3.94 3.63 26.92
N ILE A 679 -2.93 4.48 26.69
CA ILE A 679 -2.34 5.41 27.67
C ILE A 679 -3.38 6.47 28.09
N LEU A 680 -4.08 7.07 27.13
CA LEU A 680 -5.15 8.05 27.41
C LEU A 680 -6.26 7.45 28.27
N LYS A 681 -6.71 6.23 27.93
CA LYS A 681 -7.71 5.49 28.72
C LYS A 681 -7.20 5.09 30.10
N ALA A 682 -5.89 4.95 30.27
CA ALA A 682 -5.26 4.76 31.58
C ALA A 682 -5.17 6.06 32.41
N GLY A 683 -5.52 7.23 31.85
CA GLY A 683 -5.60 8.51 32.54
C GLY A 683 -4.36 9.38 32.41
N LEU A 684 -3.51 9.22 31.39
CA LEU A 684 -2.34 10.03 31.13
C LEU A 684 -2.40 10.74 29.78
N SER A 685 -1.80 11.92 29.70
CA SER A 685 -1.44 12.56 28.43
C SER A 685 -0.27 11.80 27.78
N PHE A 686 -0.11 11.93 26.44
CA PHE A 686 1.06 11.38 25.76
C PHE A 686 1.50 12.26 24.58
N GLU A 687 2.79 12.12 24.28
CA GLU A 687 3.47 12.61 23.08
C GLU A 687 4.02 11.44 22.30
N SER A 688 4.41 11.64 21.04
CA SER A 688 5.08 10.59 20.30
C SER A 688 6.17 11.11 19.38
N CYS A 689 7.17 10.25 19.11
CA CYS A 689 8.23 10.54 18.15
C CYS A 689 8.77 9.26 17.49
N ALA A 690 9.43 9.45 16.36
CA ALA A 690 10.29 8.44 15.75
C ALA A 690 11.52 8.17 16.65
N ASN A 691 12.08 6.98 16.57
CA ASN A 691 13.26 6.58 17.36
C ASN A 691 14.47 7.51 17.15
N GLU A 692 14.62 8.10 15.96
CA GLU A 692 15.71 9.05 15.65
C GLU A 692 15.59 10.38 16.44
N CYS A 693 14.43 10.63 17.04
CA CYS A 693 14.17 11.82 17.86
C CYS A 693 14.28 11.57 19.36
N LEU A 694 14.49 10.34 19.80
CA LEU A 694 14.48 9.97 21.21
C LEU A 694 15.53 10.72 22.05
N ASP A 695 16.71 10.97 21.51
CA ASP A 695 17.81 11.70 22.15
C ASP A 695 17.54 13.23 22.29
N LYS A 696 16.58 13.75 21.53
CA LYS A 696 16.21 15.18 21.51
C LYS A 696 15.07 15.53 22.46
N ALA A 697 14.36 14.53 22.96
CA ALA A 697 13.27 14.72 23.88
C ALA A 697 13.83 15.03 25.29
N THR A 698 13.62 16.25 25.77
CA THR A 698 14.22 16.76 27.04
C THR A 698 13.25 16.88 28.19
N ASP A 699 11.96 16.66 27.94
CA ASP A 699 10.90 16.83 28.92
C ASP A 699 10.89 15.71 29.98
N ASP A 700 10.28 16.01 31.13
CA ASP A 700 10.04 15.01 32.16
C ASP A 700 8.83 14.16 31.84
N TYR A 701 9.07 12.91 31.48
CA TYR A 701 8.04 11.93 31.20
C TYR A 701 7.80 11.02 32.42
N ALA A 702 6.58 10.59 32.60
CA ALA A 702 6.25 9.56 33.58
C ALA A 702 6.89 8.22 33.19
N PHE A 703 6.88 7.89 31.92
CA PHE A 703 7.58 6.73 31.33
C PHE A 703 7.79 6.90 29.82
N ILE A 704 8.70 6.11 29.28
CA ILE A 704 8.90 5.91 27.84
C ILE A 704 8.23 4.59 27.45
N ASP A 705 7.39 4.62 26.43
CA ASP A 705 6.80 3.45 25.76
C ASP A 705 7.52 3.24 24.43
N TYR A 706 8.45 2.26 24.39
CA TYR A 706 9.29 1.98 23.22
C TYR A 706 8.75 0.79 22.42
N ILE A 707 8.19 1.08 21.25
CA ILE A 707 7.55 0.11 20.35
C ILE A 707 8.61 -0.51 19.47
N LEU A 708 8.78 -1.82 19.53
CA LEU A 708 9.71 -2.55 18.67
C LEU A 708 9.01 -3.47 17.66
N GLY A 709 7.75 -3.85 17.87
CA GLY A 709 7.06 -4.74 16.94
C GLY A 709 7.87 -5.99 16.59
N LYS A 710 8.16 -6.15 15.31
CA LYS A 710 9.07 -7.16 14.76
C LYS A 710 10.42 -6.57 14.34
N GLN A 711 10.89 -5.50 14.97
CA GLN A 711 12.20 -4.89 14.72
C GLN A 711 13.31 -5.89 15.02
N CYS A 712 14.22 -6.11 14.07
CA CYS A 712 15.30 -7.07 14.17
C CYS A 712 16.32 -6.83 13.05
N GLN A 713 17.61 -6.98 13.31
CA GLN A 713 18.66 -6.82 12.29
C GLN A 713 18.40 -7.74 11.10
N THR A 714 18.30 -7.13 9.90
CA THR A 714 17.88 -7.82 8.69
C THR A 714 18.74 -7.39 7.50
N LYS A 715 19.08 -8.34 6.61
CA LYS A 715 19.70 -8.06 5.31
C LYS A 715 18.69 -7.55 4.31
N MET A 716 19.14 -6.71 3.37
CA MET A 716 18.38 -6.37 2.17
C MET A 716 18.86 -7.24 1.01
N GLY A 717 17.97 -8.04 0.41
CA GLY A 717 18.33 -8.96 -0.66
C GLY A 717 19.53 -9.84 -0.27
N ARG A 718 20.65 -9.78 -1.01
CA ARG A 718 21.88 -10.51 -0.68
C ARG A 718 22.71 -9.86 0.44
N GLY A 719 22.42 -8.61 0.77
CA GLY A 719 23.07 -7.90 1.87
C GLY A 719 24.49 -7.43 1.60
N ASP A 720 24.95 -7.44 0.34
CA ASP A 720 26.36 -7.15 0.00
C ASP A 720 26.61 -5.64 -0.18
N VAL A 721 25.57 -4.85 -0.44
CA VAL A 721 25.67 -3.41 -0.76
C VAL A 721 25.43 -2.53 0.46
N HIS A 722 24.56 -2.94 1.36
CA HIS A 722 24.13 -2.17 2.50
C HIS A 722 24.45 -2.86 3.82
N PRO A 723 24.75 -2.08 4.87
CA PRO A 723 24.86 -2.63 6.22
C PRO A 723 23.54 -3.26 6.64
N LEU A 724 23.59 -4.09 7.66
CA LEU A 724 22.39 -4.63 8.30
C LEU A 724 21.53 -3.48 8.81
N MET A 725 20.22 -3.57 8.59
CA MET A 725 19.24 -2.55 9.00
C MET A 725 18.37 -3.07 10.15
N PHE A 726 17.67 -2.17 10.81
CA PHE A 726 16.59 -2.47 11.76
C PHE A 726 17.05 -3.12 13.08
N LYS A 727 18.24 -2.77 13.58
CA LYS A 727 18.65 -3.18 14.93
C LYS A 727 17.61 -2.71 15.96
N THR A 728 17.25 -3.58 16.91
CA THR A 728 16.25 -3.26 17.97
C THR A 728 16.69 -2.08 18.83
N PHE A 729 17.95 -2.08 19.26
CA PHE A 729 18.55 -1.03 20.08
C PHE A 729 19.91 -0.65 19.51
N ASP A 730 19.95 0.36 18.70
CA ASP A 730 21.22 0.94 18.29
C ASP A 730 21.87 1.72 19.45
N SER A 731 23.12 2.15 19.27
CA SER A 731 23.87 2.82 20.33
C SER A 731 23.25 4.16 20.78
N LYS A 732 22.54 4.88 19.89
CA LYS A 732 21.87 6.13 20.25
C LYS A 732 20.66 5.85 21.13
N VAL A 733 19.83 4.88 20.73
CA VAL A 733 18.67 4.44 21.51
C VAL A 733 19.10 3.91 22.88
N GLN A 734 20.13 3.04 22.95
CA GLN A 734 20.66 2.54 24.22
C GLN A 734 21.07 3.68 25.15
N ASN A 735 21.83 4.64 24.64
CA ASN A 735 22.29 5.80 25.41
C ASN A 735 21.11 6.68 25.89
N ALA A 736 20.14 6.94 25.03
CA ALA A 736 18.97 7.76 25.38
C ALA A 736 18.13 7.08 26.48
N LEU A 737 17.79 5.79 26.32
CA LEU A 737 17.02 5.04 27.33
C LEU A 737 17.78 4.93 28.66
N ALA A 738 19.11 4.73 28.63
CA ALA A 738 19.93 4.73 29.84
C ALA A 738 19.91 6.09 30.56
N GLN A 739 19.98 7.21 29.84
CA GLN A 739 19.87 8.56 30.42
C GLN A 739 18.50 8.81 31.05
N TYR A 740 17.40 8.38 30.39
CA TYR A 740 16.06 8.46 30.98
C TYR A 740 15.96 7.64 32.27
N ALA A 741 16.45 6.39 32.26
CA ALA A 741 16.49 5.51 33.43
C ALA A 741 17.28 6.16 34.60
N GLN A 742 18.45 6.78 34.33
CA GLN A 742 19.25 7.48 35.35
C GLN A 742 18.52 8.67 35.97
N ARG A 743 17.62 9.32 35.18
CA ARG A 743 16.76 10.41 35.71
C ARG A 743 15.53 9.89 36.47
N GLY A 744 15.34 8.57 36.58
CA GLY A 744 14.21 7.93 37.25
C GLY A 744 12.97 7.76 36.36
N VAL A 745 13.05 8.03 35.07
CA VAL A 745 11.97 7.79 34.11
C VAL A 745 11.78 6.29 33.92
N HIS A 746 10.55 5.82 34.00
CA HIS A 746 10.21 4.41 33.84
C HIS A 746 10.23 3.97 32.37
N LEU A 747 10.46 2.68 32.09
CA LEU A 747 10.60 2.15 30.75
C LEU A 747 9.60 1.01 30.50
N PHE A 748 8.74 1.18 29.52
CA PHE A 748 7.92 0.12 28.92
C PHE A 748 8.49 -0.22 27.55
N VAL A 749 8.79 -1.50 27.28
CA VAL A 749 9.35 -1.99 26.01
C VAL A 749 8.59 -3.24 25.58
N SER A 750 8.17 -3.30 24.32
CA SER A 750 7.51 -4.48 23.77
C SER A 750 7.99 -4.81 22.35
N GLY A 751 8.25 -6.08 22.09
CA GLY A 751 8.69 -6.53 20.76
C GLY A 751 9.03 -8.01 20.68
N ALA A 752 8.92 -8.59 19.49
CA ALA A 752 9.15 -10.02 19.26
C ALA A 752 10.62 -10.43 19.42
N TYR A 753 11.54 -9.57 18.99
CA TYR A 753 12.99 -9.87 19.00
C TYR A 753 13.75 -9.00 20.01
N VAL A 754 13.08 -8.61 21.08
CA VAL A 754 13.63 -7.70 22.08
C VAL A 754 14.93 -8.22 22.72
N ALA A 755 15.13 -9.54 22.77
CA ALA A 755 16.30 -10.19 23.33
C ALA A 755 17.11 -10.97 22.28
N SER A 756 16.47 -11.74 21.43
CA SER A 756 17.16 -12.57 20.43
C SER A 756 18.03 -11.76 19.47
N ASP A 757 17.64 -10.55 19.11
CA ASP A 757 18.46 -9.66 18.27
C ASP A 757 19.79 -9.27 18.93
N LEU A 758 19.86 -9.25 20.26
CA LEU A 758 21.06 -8.88 21.03
C LEU A 758 21.92 -10.09 21.39
N TRP A 759 21.37 -11.28 21.53
CA TRP A 759 22.07 -12.49 21.98
C TRP A 759 22.39 -13.49 20.88
N CYS A 760 21.52 -13.67 19.91
CA CYS A 760 21.61 -14.78 18.96
C CYS A 760 21.15 -14.44 17.53
N ASN A 761 21.18 -13.18 17.11
CA ASN A 761 20.91 -12.83 15.73
C ASN A 761 21.93 -13.54 14.81
N PRO A 762 21.47 -14.35 13.82
CA PRO A 762 22.39 -15.14 12.99
C PRO A 762 23.25 -14.29 12.06
N LEU A 763 22.91 -13.02 11.87
CA LEU A 763 23.61 -12.09 10.96
C LEU A 763 24.74 -11.33 11.65
N THR A 764 24.77 -11.32 13.00
CA THR A 764 25.71 -10.52 13.77
C THR A 764 26.31 -11.31 14.92
N LYS A 765 27.54 -10.95 15.30
CA LYS A 765 28.05 -11.39 16.58
C LYS A 765 27.35 -10.63 17.69
N SER A 766 26.92 -11.32 18.75
CA SER A 766 26.42 -10.67 19.94
C SER A 766 27.53 -9.78 20.57
N LEU A 767 27.15 -8.55 20.94
CA LEU A 767 28.04 -7.62 21.60
C LEU A 767 27.78 -7.65 23.11
N GLU A 768 28.82 -7.73 23.90
CA GLU A 768 28.70 -7.68 25.36
C GLU A 768 28.08 -6.37 25.85
N SER A 769 28.33 -5.26 25.13
CA SER A 769 27.70 -3.96 25.40
C SER A 769 26.16 -3.98 25.25
N ASP A 770 25.66 -4.68 24.23
CA ASP A 770 24.22 -4.82 23.99
C ASP A 770 23.57 -5.66 25.09
N GLN A 771 24.18 -6.77 25.46
CA GLN A 771 23.71 -7.63 26.55
C GLN A 771 23.77 -6.90 27.90
N ARG A 772 24.81 -6.09 28.14
CA ARG A 772 24.93 -5.26 29.34
C ARG A 772 23.80 -4.20 29.40
N PHE A 773 23.52 -3.52 28.30
CA PHE A 773 22.39 -2.60 28.23
C PHE A 773 21.06 -3.29 28.63
N ALA A 774 20.78 -4.46 28.07
CA ALA A 774 19.57 -5.21 28.41
C ALA A 774 19.52 -5.64 29.89
N THR A 775 20.63 -6.11 30.44
CA THR A 775 20.69 -6.59 31.83
C THR A 775 20.74 -5.46 32.86
N GLU A 776 21.48 -4.39 32.59
CA GLU A 776 21.67 -3.30 33.55
C GLU A 776 20.60 -2.21 33.45
N VAL A 777 20.11 -1.90 32.22
CA VAL A 777 19.12 -0.84 32.01
C VAL A 777 17.71 -1.41 31.93
N LEU A 778 17.45 -2.38 31.06
CA LEU A 778 16.12 -2.97 30.87
C LEU A 778 15.79 -4.08 31.86
N LYS A 779 16.78 -4.62 32.59
CA LYS A 779 16.61 -5.57 33.69
C LYS A 779 16.17 -6.98 33.29
N TYR A 780 16.46 -7.42 32.03
CA TYR A 780 16.16 -8.76 31.55
C TYR A 780 17.38 -9.49 31.01
N LYS A 781 17.26 -10.82 30.90
CA LYS A 781 18.17 -11.75 30.17
C LYS A 781 17.36 -12.51 29.14
N TRP A 782 18.00 -12.82 28.01
CA TRP A 782 17.47 -13.73 27.03
C TRP A 782 17.39 -15.15 27.59
N ARG A 783 16.31 -15.86 27.28
CA ARG A 783 16.12 -17.26 27.65
C ARG A 783 15.99 -18.15 26.42
N ASN A 784 15.11 -17.78 25.48
CA ASN A 784 14.85 -18.55 24.27
C ASN A 784 14.20 -17.68 23.21
N SER A 785 14.58 -17.92 21.95
CA SER A 785 13.90 -17.33 20.78
C SER A 785 12.77 -18.22 20.34
N ARG A 786 11.79 -17.68 19.58
CA ARG A 786 10.63 -18.44 19.11
C ARG A 786 9.99 -19.24 20.26
N ALA A 787 9.75 -18.54 21.35
CA ALA A 787 9.40 -19.14 22.63
C ALA A 787 7.96 -19.69 22.68
N ALA A 788 7.09 -19.31 21.76
CA ALA A 788 5.70 -19.75 21.70
C ALA A 788 5.18 -19.79 20.26
N LEU A 789 4.23 -20.70 20.00
CA LEU A 789 3.61 -20.92 18.70
C LEU A 789 2.10 -20.70 18.73
N THR A 790 1.48 -20.66 19.91
CA THR A 790 0.01 -20.60 20.05
C THR A 790 -0.56 -19.20 20.12
N GLY A 791 0.28 -18.17 20.28
CA GLY A 791 -0.17 -16.79 20.48
C GLY A 791 -0.81 -16.53 21.84
N ASN A 792 -0.78 -17.48 22.79
CA ASN A 792 -1.41 -17.38 24.09
C ASN A 792 -0.42 -16.91 25.15
N VAL A 793 -0.88 -16.02 26.03
CA VAL A 793 -0.13 -15.52 27.17
C VAL A 793 -1.00 -15.53 28.42
N ARG A 794 -0.43 -16.02 29.51
CA ARG A 794 -1.09 -16.11 30.82
C ARG A 794 -0.43 -15.20 31.85
N MET A 795 -1.22 -14.41 32.56
CA MET A 795 -0.77 -13.67 33.73
C MET A 795 -0.39 -14.62 34.83
N VAL A 796 0.69 -14.29 35.57
CA VAL A 796 1.10 -15.06 36.72
C VAL A 796 1.01 -14.22 38.00
N ARG A 797 0.89 -14.89 39.14
CA ARG A 797 0.87 -14.24 40.43
C ARG A 797 2.19 -13.51 40.62
N SER A 798 2.12 -12.18 40.80
CA SER A 798 3.26 -11.29 40.93
C SER A 798 2.90 -10.14 41.89
N PRO A 799 3.83 -9.28 42.26
CA PRO A 799 3.53 -8.04 43.02
C PRO A 799 2.53 -7.13 42.27
N LEU A 800 2.41 -7.28 40.94
CA LEU A 800 1.38 -6.61 40.16
C LEU A 800 0.11 -7.46 40.19
N GLN A 801 -0.98 -6.85 40.64
CA GLN A 801 -2.31 -7.48 40.58
C GLN A 801 -2.88 -7.22 39.18
N LEU A 802 -2.47 -8.04 38.22
CA LEU A 802 -2.92 -7.89 36.83
C LEU A 802 -4.40 -8.26 36.71
N GLY A 803 -5.18 -7.35 36.16
CA GLY A 803 -6.63 -7.50 36.02
C GLY A 803 -7.08 -8.39 34.86
N VAL A 804 -6.14 -9.02 34.10
CA VAL A 804 -6.37 -9.89 32.94
C VAL A 804 -5.77 -11.25 33.23
N GLY A 805 -6.53 -12.33 33.10
CA GLY A 805 -6.03 -13.69 33.36
C GLY A 805 -5.23 -14.25 32.18
N GLU A 806 -5.82 -14.23 31.00
CA GLU A 806 -5.24 -14.70 29.74
C GLU A 806 -5.52 -13.68 28.63
N MET A 807 -4.63 -13.63 27.64
CA MET A 807 -4.75 -12.81 26.42
C MET A 807 -4.07 -13.51 25.27
N ASN A 808 -4.39 -13.07 24.05
CA ASN A 808 -3.82 -13.60 22.83
C ASN A 808 -3.21 -12.47 22.01
N TYR A 809 -2.09 -12.74 21.35
CA TYR A 809 -1.52 -11.91 20.31
C TYR A 809 -1.70 -12.57 18.92
N ALA A 810 -1.62 -11.79 17.86
CA ALA A 810 -1.80 -12.27 16.49
C ALA A 810 -0.68 -13.28 16.11
N ASN A 811 -1.05 -14.52 15.86
CA ASN A 811 -0.15 -15.61 15.45
C ASN A 811 -0.62 -16.35 14.19
N ALA A 812 -1.68 -15.87 13.56
CA ALA A 812 -2.20 -16.34 12.28
C ALA A 812 -2.37 -15.17 11.32
N LEU A 813 -2.15 -15.41 10.02
CA LEU A 813 -2.27 -14.40 8.96
C LEU A 813 -3.67 -13.78 8.95
N ASN A 814 -3.71 -12.46 8.92
CA ASN A 814 -4.96 -11.69 8.87
C ASN A 814 -4.71 -10.30 8.23
N ALA A 815 -5.78 -9.57 7.92
CA ALA A 815 -5.72 -8.28 7.25
C ALA A 815 -5.54 -7.07 8.20
N GLU A 816 -5.61 -7.26 9.51
CA GLU A 816 -5.71 -6.19 10.50
C GLU A 816 -4.42 -6.01 11.32
N GLN A 817 -3.73 -7.11 11.65
CA GLN A 817 -2.53 -7.12 12.49
C GLN A 817 -1.47 -8.05 11.91
N TYR A 818 -0.22 -7.61 11.89
CA TYR A 818 0.90 -8.49 11.51
C TYR A 818 1.04 -9.67 12.50
N ILE A 819 1.52 -10.78 11.99
CA ILE A 819 1.72 -11.99 12.82
C ILE A 819 3.02 -11.93 13.61
N VAL A 820 3.04 -12.60 14.77
CA VAL A 820 4.20 -12.77 15.64
C VAL A 820 4.53 -14.25 15.73
N GLU A 821 5.35 -14.74 14.82
CA GLU A 821 5.78 -16.14 14.72
C GLU A 821 6.96 -16.48 15.63
N SER A 822 7.74 -15.49 16.04
CA SER A 822 8.98 -15.69 16.81
C SER A 822 9.08 -14.76 18.04
N PRO A 823 8.17 -14.89 19.02
CA PRO A 823 8.29 -14.13 20.27
C PRO A 823 9.48 -14.62 21.11
N ASP A 824 10.07 -13.72 21.91
CA ASP A 824 11.16 -14.06 22.84
C ASP A 824 10.65 -14.50 24.21
N ALA A 825 11.36 -15.41 24.84
CA ALA A 825 11.31 -15.65 26.28
C ALA A 825 12.43 -14.88 26.98
N ILE A 826 12.08 -14.14 28.03
CA ILE A 826 13.00 -13.31 28.81
C ILE A 826 12.85 -13.60 30.30
N GLU A 827 13.97 -13.55 31.05
CA GLU A 827 14.00 -13.77 32.49
C GLU A 827 14.51 -12.52 33.21
N PRO A 828 14.16 -12.28 34.49
CA PRO A 828 14.74 -11.20 35.27
C PRO A 828 16.26 -11.26 35.32
N ALA A 829 16.93 -10.12 35.17
CA ALA A 829 18.40 -10.07 35.21
C ALA A 829 18.96 -10.14 36.64
N ASP A 830 18.23 -9.61 37.60
CA ASP A 830 18.64 -9.52 39.01
C ASP A 830 17.42 -9.66 39.96
N SER A 831 17.64 -9.55 41.25
CA SER A 831 16.61 -9.72 42.30
C SER A 831 15.57 -8.59 42.36
N THR A 832 15.74 -7.51 41.61
CA THR A 832 14.74 -6.42 41.49
C THR A 832 13.63 -6.77 40.54
N GLY A 833 13.85 -7.77 39.67
CA GLY A 833 12.94 -8.21 38.63
C GLY A 833 12.11 -9.43 39.03
N PHE A 834 10.94 -9.54 38.42
CA PHE A 834 10.03 -10.68 38.56
C PHE A 834 9.23 -10.91 37.27
N THR A 835 8.90 -12.20 37.02
CA THR A 835 8.04 -12.59 35.89
C THR A 835 6.60 -12.14 36.13
N VAL A 836 5.96 -11.56 35.12
CA VAL A 836 4.55 -11.10 35.19
C VAL A 836 3.64 -11.89 34.22
N MET A 837 4.21 -12.46 33.17
CA MET A 837 3.50 -13.27 32.18
C MET A 837 4.30 -14.48 31.76
N ARG A 838 3.59 -15.57 31.38
CA ARG A 838 4.20 -16.79 30.83
C ARG A 838 3.46 -17.29 29.61
N TYR A 839 4.18 -17.95 28.72
CA TYR A 839 3.60 -18.73 27.63
C TYR A 839 3.02 -20.04 28.20
N PRO A 840 1.70 -20.31 28.09
CA PRO A 840 1.10 -21.47 28.73
C PRO A 840 1.62 -22.82 28.25
N GLU A 841 2.04 -22.90 26.98
CA GLU A 841 2.45 -24.14 26.32
C GLU A 841 3.75 -24.74 26.88
N ASN A 842 4.63 -23.93 27.44
CA ASN A 842 5.94 -24.38 27.94
C ASN A 842 6.38 -23.73 29.25
N ASN A 843 5.55 -22.82 29.78
CA ASN A 843 5.78 -22.07 31.01
C ASN A 843 7.02 -21.14 30.98
N LEU A 844 7.55 -20.81 29.79
CA LEU A 844 8.60 -19.80 29.61
C LEU A 844 8.06 -18.40 29.94
N SER A 845 8.92 -17.53 30.46
CA SER A 845 8.55 -16.16 30.81
C SER A 845 8.34 -15.31 29.56
N ALA A 846 7.16 -14.74 29.38
CA ALA A 846 6.77 -13.90 28.26
C ALA A 846 6.96 -12.41 28.53
N ALA A 847 6.93 -12.02 29.81
CA ALA A 847 7.17 -10.63 30.22
C ALA A 847 7.69 -10.58 31.65
N ILE A 848 8.53 -9.56 31.90
CA ILE A 848 9.05 -9.25 33.22
C ILE A 848 8.77 -7.80 33.62
N ALA A 849 8.78 -7.53 34.93
CA ALA A 849 8.85 -6.19 35.46
C ALA A 849 9.97 -6.11 36.49
N SER A 850 10.54 -4.94 36.68
CA SER A 850 11.53 -4.67 37.73
C SER A 850 11.20 -3.42 38.51
N GLN A 851 11.65 -3.37 39.77
CA GLN A 851 11.43 -2.28 40.68
C GLN A 851 12.72 -1.87 41.37
N GLY A 852 13.17 -0.66 41.10
CA GLY A 852 14.40 -0.07 41.65
C GLY A 852 14.31 1.44 41.74
N SER A 853 15.38 2.17 41.40
CA SER A 853 15.39 3.63 41.29
C SER A 853 14.47 4.13 40.16
N TYR A 854 14.27 3.32 39.16
CA TYR A 854 13.22 3.40 38.14
C TYR A 854 12.60 2.02 38.01
N LYS A 855 11.48 1.96 37.32
CA LYS A 855 10.76 0.70 37.04
C LYS A 855 10.82 0.35 35.57
N THR A 856 10.89 -0.94 35.24
CA THR A 856 10.80 -1.43 33.86
C THR A 856 9.63 -2.41 33.73
N PHE A 857 9.03 -2.45 32.55
CA PHE A 857 8.11 -3.52 32.12
C PHE A 857 8.52 -3.90 30.72
N VAL A 858 8.96 -5.14 30.51
CA VAL A 858 9.45 -5.62 29.21
C VAL A 858 8.66 -6.85 28.77
N MET A 859 8.18 -6.83 27.54
CA MET A 859 7.44 -7.92 26.90
C MET A 859 8.27 -8.53 25.76
N GLY A 860 8.35 -9.87 25.71
CA GLY A 860 8.96 -10.62 24.62
C GLY A 860 8.05 -10.79 23.40
N PHE A 861 6.95 -10.06 23.33
CA PHE A 861 6.03 -9.96 22.20
C PHE A 861 5.45 -8.53 22.12
N PRO A 862 5.02 -8.08 20.94
CA PRO A 862 4.55 -6.72 20.76
C PRO A 862 3.20 -6.46 21.46
N PHE A 863 3.06 -5.33 22.13
CA PHE A 863 1.81 -4.91 22.78
C PHE A 863 0.67 -4.69 21.78
N GLU A 864 0.96 -4.04 20.68
CA GLU A 864 0.01 -3.75 19.60
C GLU A 864 -0.53 -5.01 18.90
N SER A 865 0.20 -6.13 19.00
CA SER A 865 -0.24 -7.42 18.43
C SER A 865 -1.30 -8.12 19.28
N ILE A 866 -1.57 -7.67 20.51
CA ILE A 866 -2.66 -8.20 21.35
C ILE A 866 -3.97 -7.99 20.61
N THR A 867 -4.72 -9.08 20.38
CA THR A 867 -5.87 -9.07 19.46
C THR A 867 -7.07 -8.27 19.99
N GLN A 868 -7.29 -8.29 21.31
CA GLN A 868 -8.45 -7.64 21.94
C GLN A 868 -8.11 -6.26 22.50
N ALA A 869 -8.81 -5.22 22.03
CA ALA A 869 -8.63 -3.85 22.51
C ALA A 869 -8.80 -3.73 24.03
N PHE A 870 -9.83 -4.39 24.60
CA PHE A 870 -10.05 -4.42 26.05
C PHE A 870 -8.85 -4.98 26.83
N SER A 871 -8.18 -6.01 26.30
CA SER A 871 -6.98 -6.59 26.93
C SER A 871 -5.80 -5.60 26.90
N ARG A 872 -5.61 -4.88 25.79
CA ARG A 872 -4.60 -3.83 25.67
C ARG A 872 -4.86 -2.70 26.68
N GLU A 873 -6.08 -2.19 26.74
CA GLU A 873 -6.49 -1.13 27.69
C GLU A 873 -6.23 -1.53 29.14
N LYS A 874 -6.63 -2.73 29.52
CA LYS A 874 -6.47 -3.26 30.87
C LYS A 874 -5.00 -3.47 31.25
N LEU A 875 -4.20 -4.00 30.30
CA LEU A 875 -2.76 -4.18 30.49
C LEU A 875 -2.06 -2.82 30.64
N MET A 876 -2.33 -1.86 29.75
CA MET A 876 -1.74 -0.52 29.84
C MET A 876 -2.12 0.18 31.15
N LYS A 877 -3.38 0.06 31.59
CA LYS A 877 -3.82 0.60 32.89
C LYS A 877 -3.01 0.00 34.04
N THR A 878 -2.74 -1.31 33.99
CA THR A 878 -1.92 -1.97 35.03
C THR A 878 -0.46 -1.52 35.02
N ILE A 879 0.12 -1.33 33.80
CA ILE A 879 1.48 -0.82 33.64
C ILE A 879 1.59 0.61 34.17
N VAL A 880 0.64 1.48 33.82
CA VAL A 880 0.58 2.86 34.31
C VAL A 880 0.42 2.89 35.84
N ASP A 881 -0.49 2.10 36.41
CA ASP A 881 -0.67 2.01 37.85
C ASP A 881 0.59 1.51 38.57
N PHE A 882 1.32 0.56 37.98
CA PHE A 882 2.59 0.09 38.50
C PHE A 882 3.64 1.20 38.51
N PHE A 883 3.78 1.92 37.41
CA PHE A 883 4.74 3.02 37.31
C PHE A 883 4.42 4.19 38.26
N MET A 884 3.15 4.50 38.44
CA MET A 884 2.71 5.65 39.26
C MET A 884 2.64 5.37 40.77
N ARG A 885 2.74 4.09 41.23
CA ARG A 885 2.75 3.77 42.65
C ARG A 885 3.95 4.38 43.37
N GLN A 886 3.68 5.07 44.48
CA GLN A 886 4.75 5.60 45.35
C GLN A 886 5.27 4.52 46.30
N PRO A 887 6.55 4.51 46.70
CA PRO A 887 7.13 3.54 47.64
C PRO A 887 6.38 3.43 48.98
N HIS A 888 5.76 4.52 49.46
CA HIS A 888 4.97 4.53 50.68
C HIS A 888 3.62 3.77 50.60
N ASP A 889 3.06 3.57 49.43
CA ASP A 889 1.80 2.81 49.26
C ASP A 889 2.01 1.31 49.43
N GLU A 890 3.24 0.80 49.26
CA GLU A 890 3.59 -0.60 49.38
C GLU A 890 3.68 -1.09 50.80
N VAL A 891 4.09 -0.22 51.73
CA VAL A 891 4.13 -0.55 53.17
C VAL A 891 2.70 -0.78 53.70
N LYS A 892 1.69 -0.02 53.24
CA LYS A 892 0.30 -0.25 53.62
C LYS A 892 -0.26 -1.56 53.14
N ILE A 893 0.09 -1.96 51.91
CA ILE A 893 -0.39 -3.25 51.30
C ILE A 893 0.26 -4.45 52.01
N SER A 894 1.56 -4.38 52.33
CA SER A 894 2.23 -5.46 53.07
C SER A 894 1.73 -5.59 54.48
N GLN A 895 1.39 -4.49 55.18
CA GLN A 895 0.79 -4.51 56.49
C GLN A 895 -0.65 -5.02 56.49
N THR A 896 -1.45 -4.69 55.44
CA THR A 896 -2.81 -5.18 55.28
C THR A 896 -2.81 -6.69 54.97
N GLN A 897 -1.86 -7.21 54.19
CA GLN A 897 -1.71 -8.63 53.92
C GLN A 897 -1.20 -9.43 55.11
N SER A 898 -0.30 -8.87 55.94
CA SER A 898 0.13 -9.47 57.21
C SER A 898 -0.97 -9.51 58.27
N SER A 899 -1.80 -8.49 58.34
CA SER A 899 -2.96 -8.42 59.27
C SER A 899 -4.08 -9.38 58.87
N ASN A 900 -4.30 -9.61 57.54
CA ASN A 900 -5.25 -10.62 57.08
C ASN A 900 -4.73 -12.09 57.23
N LYS A 901 -3.40 -12.32 57.14
CA LYS A 901 -2.85 -13.65 57.48
C LYS A 901 -2.94 -13.94 58.97
N ALA A 902 -2.76 -12.95 59.84
CA ALA A 902 -2.92 -13.11 61.27
C ALA A 902 -4.38 -13.36 61.68
N ARG A 903 -5.37 -12.79 60.99
CA ARG A 903 -6.82 -13.07 61.27
C ARG A 903 -7.29 -14.48 60.77
N HIS A 904 -6.62 -15.08 59.81
CA HIS A 904 -6.97 -16.40 59.34
C HIS A 904 -6.34 -17.55 60.16
N ILE A 905 -5.33 -17.29 60.99
CA ILE A 905 -4.70 -18.34 61.82
C ILE A 905 -5.40 -18.51 63.19
N THR A 906 -6.24 -17.52 63.64
CA THR A 906 -6.92 -17.58 64.96
C THR A 906 -8.31 -18.24 64.94
N SER A 907 -8.75 -18.85 63.89
CA SER A 907 -10.10 -19.47 63.80
C SER A 907 -10.09 -21.01 63.62
N PHE A 908 -8.96 -21.69 63.87
CA PHE A 908 -8.90 -23.17 63.85
C PHE A 908 -8.32 -23.78 65.11
N THR A 909 -9.03 -23.55 66.27
CA THR A 909 -8.92 -24.40 67.47
C THR A 909 -10.32 -24.58 68.02
N GLY A 910 -10.96 -25.63 67.71
CA GLY A 910 -12.28 -26.00 68.24
C GLY A 910 -12.65 -27.48 67.94
N GLU A 911 -12.21 -28.32 68.86
CA GLU A 911 -12.83 -29.57 69.29
C GLU A 911 -13.00 -30.76 68.34
N VAL A 912 -12.08 -31.73 68.46
CA VAL A 912 -12.37 -33.15 68.30
C VAL A 912 -12.94 -33.71 69.64
N LYS A 913 -14.23 -34.12 69.68
CA LYS A 913 -14.75 -35.07 70.63
C LYS A 913 -15.59 -36.14 69.90
N LYS A 914 -15.01 -37.35 70.03
CA LYS A 914 -15.57 -38.72 69.86
C LYS A 914 -16.40 -39.05 68.64
#